data_fdd9bb3ae4764634df8b55634e8f589a
#
_entry.id   fdd9bb3ae4764634df8b55634e8f589a
#
_cell.length_a   1.000
_cell.length_b   1.000
_cell.length_c   1.000
_cell.angle_alpha   90.00
_cell.angle_beta   90.00
_cell.angle_gamma   90.00
#
_symmetry.space_group_name_H-M   'P 1'
#
loop_
_entity.id
_entity.type
_entity.pdbx_description
1 polymer ?
#
loop_
_entity_poly.entity_id
_entity_poly.type
_entity_poly.pdbx_seq_one_letter_code
_entity_poly.pdbx_strand_id
1 'polypeptide(L)'
;MEDAQAEWPGMRVAIVHYHLHPGGVTRVIHAASLALDAAGIRHVVLTGTDVAGLGYLTSTGELTAEKLLANLRTAAIEGLGAAPDIWHFHNHSLGKNRLLPAVIMLLADAGGRIVLQIHDLAEHGRPANYRWIADQPELYPFAPRICYAFLNSRDLEIFTTAGLPPENAFLLPNPITFLVAFPNLATHPLLFAPIRGIRRKNLGELVLLSALAPADTHFAVSRAPLNPEALPVHDTWQKFARKHRLPIEFNVVDRYSPAAGASADFESWLAHSSHFVTTSVSEGFGLPLLEAAGYGRPLLGRNLPHLTAEHAPHGILAGNLYDRILIPLDWIDLPILRDHLLTDLERNFRAYQRPLTLETTATTLATLIHDGWLDFGNLPEPLQQGVIERLAETANRQIPRVQLDCRTEPLETWLATAIAQCNPTVSRTQLAAYSPAAYQEKITTLYSHLTHQPSGPIRHLATGEILSAHLTPESFHFLLSALPTPAPTLKFSAVILDIYGTLLDAPPGGVKPDPLTDPVLREILREFGHTPPLSPSTELHAAVLRHHAASLAAFPEIDLRILWREILALEPGTDTEPLIEALEAAWHPAKPMPGAAAAIQRLARSGISLGILSNAQCNTLNSLGGLKDFFAPELTLLSYQHGIAKPSPELFQTMADRLAGRGISPAETLYIGNDPLHDILPAAAAGFRTGLFTRTAEPVTQAGCTPDFIIPSWNGFHLQQ
;
A
#
# COMPACT_ATOMS: atom_id res chain seq x y z
N MET A 1 -8.83 18.53 -54.13
CA MET A 1 -7.89 18.31 -53.03
C MET A 1 -6.87 19.45 -53.14
N GLU A 2 -7.34 20.62 -52.80
CA GLU A 2 -6.56 21.82 -52.72
C GLU A 2 -6.07 22.01 -51.29
N ASP A 3 -4.84 22.40 -51.17
CA ASP A 3 -4.01 22.62 -50.02
C ASP A 3 -4.75 23.23 -48.79
N ALA A 4 -5.07 22.40 -47.80
CA ALA A 4 -5.19 22.86 -46.42
C ALA A 4 -3.73 23.07 -45.91
N GLN A 5 -3.03 24.11 -46.45
CA GLN A 5 -1.74 24.53 -45.95
C GLN A 5 -1.88 25.19 -44.58
N ALA A 6 -1.38 24.48 -43.59
CA ALA A 6 -0.81 24.93 -42.35
C ALA A 6 -1.40 26.21 -41.73
N GLU A 7 -2.44 26.06 -40.90
CA GLU A 7 -2.87 27.09 -39.95
C GLU A 7 -1.82 27.38 -38.84
N TRP A 8 -0.69 26.67 -38.84
CA TRP A 8 0.30 26.66 -37.74
C TRP A 8 1.74 26.95 -38.22
N PRO A 9 2.03 27.99 -39.02
CA PRO A 9 3.39 28.20 -39.53
C PRO A 9 4.34 28.50 -38.36
N GLY A 10 5.14 27.50 -38.02
CA GLY A 10 6.23 27.65 -37.06
C GLY A 10 5.95 27.36 -35.59
N MET A 11 4.76 26.86 -35.20
CA MET A 11 4.47 26.44 -33.81
C MET A 11 5.39 25.31 -33.38
N ARG A 12 5.90 25.41 -32.13
CA ARG A 12 6.83 24.47 -31.52
C ARG A 12 6.27 24.03 -30.16
N VAL A 13 6.20 22.74 -29.94
CA VAL A 13 5.66 22.14 -28.71
C VAL A 13 6.69 21.25 -28.03
N ALA A 14 6.89 21.44 -26.73
CA ALA A 14 7.65 20.51 -25.88
C ALA A 14 6.67 19.66 -25.04
N ILE A 15 6.63 18.36 -25.30
CA ILE A 15 5.86 17.39 -24.54
C ILE A 15 6.77 16.83 -23.44
N VAL A 16 6.33 16.87 -22.18
CA VAL A 16 7.14 16.52 -21.01
C VAL A 16 6.50 15.40 -20.22
N HIS A 17 7.24 14.32 -19.98
CA HIS A 17 6.83 13.20 -19.12
C HIS A 17 8.03 12.51 -18.46
N TYR A 18 7.82 11.77 -17.38
CA TYR A 18 8.92 11.13 -16.62
C TYR A 18 9.67 10.05 -17.42
N HIS A 19 8.97 9.28 -18.26
CA HIS A 19 9.50 8.13 -19.00
C HIS A 19 8.56 7.72 -20.14
N LEU A 20 9.08 6.89 -21.07
CA LEU A 20 8.29 6.24 -22.12
C LEU A 20 8.24 4.71 -21.96
N HIS A 21 8.19 4.20 -20.73
CA HIS A 21 7.94 2.77 -20.55
C HIS A 21 6.58 2.36 -21.11
N PRO A 22 6.42 1.13 -21.64
CA PRO A 22 5.16 0.67 -22.21
C PRO A 22 3.98 0.83 -21.23
N GLY A 23 2.98 1.62 -21.63
CA GLY A 23 1.81 1.96 -20.81
C GLY A 23 0.83 2.89 -21.51
N GLY A 24 -0.29 3.20 -20.87
CA GLY A 24 -1.34 4.05 -21.42
C GLY A 24 -0.85 5.44 -21.80
N VAL A 25 -0.16 6.14 -20.89
CA VAL A 25 0.35 7.51 -21.13
C VAL A 25 1.35 7.55 -22.28
N THR A 26 2.25 6.56 -22.38
CA THR A 26 3.23 6.46 -23.48
C THR A 26 2.54 6.34 -24.84
N ARG A 27 1.45 5.55 -24.92
CA ARG A 27 0.65 5.43 -26.15
C ARG A 27 -0.03 6.76 -26.51
N VAL A 28 -0.51 7.49 -25.52
CA VAL A 28 -1.12 8.82 -25.74
C VAL A 28 -0.08 9.83 -26.22
N ILE A 29 1.11 9.87 -25.61
CA ILE A 29 2.20 10.75 -26.06
C ILE A 29 2.59 10.43 -27.51
N HIS A 30 2.71 9.16 -27.87
CA HIS A 30 2.98 8.75 -29.25
C HIS A 30 1.86 9.18 -30.21
N ALA A 31 0.61 9.02 -29.84
CA ALA A 31 -0.52 9.45 -30.64
C ALA A 31 -0.58 10.99 -30.75
N ALA A 32 -0.22 11.72 -29.67
CA ALA A 32 -0.08 13.17 -29.71
C ALA A 32 1.02 13.59 -30.71
N SER A 33 2.18 12.93 -30.68
CA SER A 33 3.26 13.18 -31.65
C SER A 33 2.80 12.99 -33.10
N LEU A 34 2.11 11.88 -33.39
CA LEU A 34 1.56 11.63 -34.73
C LEU A 34 0.51 12.67 -35.13
N ALA A 35 -0.32 13.12 -34.22
CA ALA A 35 -1.32 14.17 -34.46
C ALA A 35 -0.65 15.52 -34.78
N LEU A 36 0.42 15.86 -34.06
CA LEU A 36 1.18 17.07 -34.28
C LEU A 36 1.96 17.05 -35.62
N ASP A 37 2.55 15.89 -35.98
CA ASP A 37 3.19 15.68 -37.28
C ASP A 37 2.18 15.87 -38.41
N ALA A 38 0.98 15.28 -38.28
CA ALA A 38 -0.09 15.42 -39.28
C ALA A 38 -0.61 16.86 -39.40
N ALA A 39 -0.56 17.63 -38.30
CA ALA A 39 -0.89 19.07 -38.31
C ALA A 39 0.28 19.98 -38.76
N GLY A 40 1.46 19.44 -39.03
CA GLY A 40 2.65 20.23 -39.38
C GLY A 40 3.24 21.03 -38.21
N ILE A 41 2.94 20.64 -36.97
CA ILE A 41 3.44 21.28 -35.76
C ILE A 41 4.74 20.62 -35.30
N ARG A 42 5.82 21.42 -35.22
CA ARG A 42 7.11 20.91 -34.73
C ARG A 42 7.05 20.59 -33.26
N HIS A 43 7.47 19.38 -32.86
CA HIS A 43 7.46 19.00 -31.49
C HIS A 43 8.68 18.20 -31.04
N VAL A 44 8.92 18.14 -29.72
CA VAL A 44 9.94 17.30 -29.09
C VAL A 44 9.30 16.64 -27.86
N VAL A 45 9.63 15.36 -27.61
CA VAL A 45 9.23 14.64 -26.40
C VAL A 45 10.43 14.57 -25.47
N LEU A 46 10.29 15.12 -24.27
CA LEU A 46 11.34 15.20 -23.26
C LEU A 46 11.02 14.25 -22.11
N THR A 47 11.95 13.37 -21.80
CA THR A 47 11.80 12.35 -20.75
C THR A 47 13.00 12.33 -19.80
N GLY A 48 12.92 11.52 -18.74
CA GLY A 48 14.02 11.35 -17.79
C GLY A 48 15.26 10.67 -18.38
N THR A 49 15.19 10.12 -19.59
CA THR A 49 16.36 9.64 -20.36
C THR A 49 17.07 10.78 -21.07
N ASP A 50 16.32 11.82 -21.44
CA ASP A 50 16.82 12.94 -22.26
C ASP A 50 17.20 14.13 -21.38
N VAL A 51 16.53 14.29 -20.23
CA VAL A 51 16.68 15.44 -19.33
C VAL A 51 17.04 14.98 -17.93
N ALA A 52 18.24 15.33 -17.49
CA ALA A 52 18.70 15.00 -16.13
C ALA A 52 17.77 15.62 -15.06
N GLY A 53 17.26 14.77 -14.20
CA GLY A 53 16.34 15.13 -13.11
C GLY A 53 14.86 15.09 -13.46
N LEU A 54 14.47 14.81 -14.71
CA LEU A 54 13.07 14.71 -15.10
C LEU A 54 12.42 13.36 -14.72
N GLY A 55 13.18 12.29 -14.51
CA GLY A 55 12.68 10.98 -14.11
C GLY A 55 11.99 10.96 -12.75
N TYR A 56 11.83 9.78 -12.15
CA TYR A 56 11.28 9.64 -10.81
C TYR A 56 12.22 10.28 -9.77
N LEU A 57 11.72 11.27 -9.04
CA LEU A 57 12.48 12.07 -8.11
C LEU A 57 11.67 12.30 -6.81
N THR A 58 11.95 11.49 -5.79
CA THR A 58 11.30 11.58 -4.46
C THR A 58 12.17 12.35 -3.45
N SER A 59 13.49 12.42 -3.69
CA SER A 59 14.43 13.29 -2.95
C SER A 59 15.20 14.14 -3.94
N THR A 60 15.35 15.43 -3.67
CA THR A 60 15.94 16.38 -4.63
C THR A 60 17.46 16.42 -4.60
N GLY A 61 18.10 16.05 -3.48
CA GLY A 61 19.55 16.20 -3.32
C GLY A 61 19.99 17.66 -3.59
N GLU A 62 20.94 17.82 -4.50
CA GLU A 62 21.41 19.12 -4.96
C GLU A 62 20.65 19.69 -6.18
N LEU A 63 19.65 18.95 -6.70
CA LEU A 63 18.87 19.39 -7.84
C LEU A 63 17.76 20.35 -7.40
N THR A 64 17.68 21.52 -8.02
CA THR A 64 16.63 22.52 -7.79
C THR A 64 15.68 22.61 -8.98
N ALA A 65 14.53 23.26 -8.78
CA ALA A 65 13.54 23.50 -9.85
C ALA A 65 14.13 24.36 -10.98
N GLU A 66 14.94 25.37 -10.64
CA GLU A 66 15.61 26.24 -11.60
C GLU A 66 16.60 25.45 -12.48
N LYS A 67 17.36 24.53 -11.87
CA LYS A 67 18.32 23.69 -12.59
C LYS A 67 17.58 22.70 -13.50
N LEU A 68 16.50 22.08 -13.03
CA LEU A 68 15.66 21.20 -13.87
C LEU A 68 15.02 21.98 -15.01
N LEU A 69 14.52 23.19 -14.76
CA LEU A 69 13.98 24.07 -15.82
C LEU A 69 15.04 24.45 -16.85
N ALA A 70 16.27 24.76 -16.42
CA ALA A 70 17.37 25.05 -17.34
C ALA A 70 17.68 23.84 -18.24
N ASN A 71 17.73 22.62 -17.67
CA ASN A 71 17.92 21.38 -18.43
C ASN A 71 16.78 21.15 -19.45
N LEU A 72 15.53 21.35 -19.04
CA LEU A 72 14.36 21.25 -19.92
C LEU A 72 14.42 22.25 -21.10
N ARG A 73 14.75 23.52 -20.81
CA ARG A 73 14.88 24.55 -21.85
C ARG A 73 15.99 24.22 -22.84
N THR A 74 17.14 23.77 -22.35
CA THR A 74 18.26 23.37 -23.23
C THR A 74 17.83 22.22 -24.14
N ALA A 75 17.30 21.14 -23.61
CA ALA A 75 16.87 19.99 -24.39
C ALA A 75 15.75 20.35 -25.40
N ALA A 76 14.81 21.21 -24.99
CA ALA A 76 13.73 21.68 -25.86
C ALA A 76 14.29 22.51 -27.03
N ILE A 77 15.25 23.41 -26.79
CA ILE A 77 15.87 24.24 -27.82
C ILE A 77 16.72 23.38 -28.77
N GLU A 78 17.46 22.41 -28.25
CA GLU A 78 18.23 21.45 -29.07
C GLU A 78 17.34 20.67 -30.01
N GLY A 79 16.18 20.14 -29.49
CA GLY A 79 15.25 19.36 -30.30
C GLY A 79 14.44 20.19 -31.31
N LEU A 80 14.06 21.42 -30.94
CA LEU A 80 13.18 22.28 -31.75
C LEU A 80 13.93 23.33 -32.60
N GLY A 81 15.20 23.60 -32.32
CA GLY A 81 15.99 24.68 -32.91
C GLY A 81 15.67 26.06 -32.34
N ALA A 82 14.68 26.20 -31.46
CA ALA A 82 14.33 27.43 -30.75
C ALA A 82 13.45 27.09 -29.53
N ALA A 83 13.16 28.10 -28.70
CA ALA A 83 12.27 27.90 -27.53
C ALA A 83 10.88 27.41 -27.96
N PRO A 84 10.24 26.50 -27.19
CA PRO A 84 8.88 26.06 -27.46
C PRO A 84 7.88 27.20 -27.23
N ASP A 85 6.84 27.23 -28.05
CA ASP A 85 5.72 28.15 -27.92
C ASP A 85 4.71 27.62 -26.87
N ILE A 86 4.65 26.28 -26.72
CA ILE A 86 3.80 25.58 -25.76
C ILE A 86 4.60 24.49 -25.05
N TRP A 87 4.41 24.39 -23.73
CA TRP A 87 4.86 23.29 -22.88
C TRP A 87 3.67 22.41 -22.54
N HIS A 88 3.70 21.12 -22.86
CA HIS A 88 2.63 20.17 -22.58
C HIS A 88 3.13 19.09 -21.59
N PHE A 89 2.72 19.21 -20.34
CA PHE A 89 3.09 18.30 -19.27
C PHE A 89 2.04 17.20 -19.05
N HIS A 90 2.48 15.96 -18.95
CA HIS A 90 1.64 14.82 -18.59
C HIS A 90 1.86 14.42 -17.14
N ASN A 91 0.78 14.35 -16.33
CA ASN A 91 0.78 13.87 -14.94
C ASN A 91 1.74 14.61 -14.01
N HIS A 92 1.87 15.91 -14.11
CA HIS A 92 2.76 16.72 -13.28
C HIS A 92 2.49 16.57 -11.78
N SER A 93 1.22 16.36 -11.39
CA SER A 93 0.71 16.27 -10.02
C SER A 93 0.65 14.85 -9.46
N LEU A 94 1.22 13.86 -10.14
CA LEU A 94 1.13 12.45 -9.71
C LEU A 94 2.11 12.08 -8.59
N GLY A 95 2.93 13.01 -8.06
CA GLY A 95 3.90 12.73 -6.99
C GLY A 95 5.08 11.85 -7.42
N LYS A 96 5.39 11.78 -8.71
CA LYS A 96 6.53 11.03 -9.24
C LYS A 96 7.81 11.86 -9.33
N ASN A 97 7.67 13.17 -9.56
CA ASN A 97 8.78 14.11 -9.53
C ASN A 97 8.36 15.34 -8.73
N ARG A 98 9.01 15.55 -7.59
CA ARG A 98 8.68 16.63 -6.63
C ARG A 98 8.97 18.03 -7.15
N LEU A 99 9.84 18.17 -8.15
CA LEU A 99 10.24 19.48 -8.67
C LEU A 99 9.32 20.00 -9.78
N LEU A 100 8.53 19.13 -10.43
CA LEU A 100 7.71 19.54 -11.56
C LEU A 100 6.69 20.64 -11.23
N PRO A 101 5.96 20.65 -10.09
CA PRO A 101 5.08 21.76 -9.77
C PRO A 101 5.81 23.11 -9.71
N ALA A 102 6.96 23.17 -9.04
CA ALA A 102 7.78 24.38 -8.99
C ALA A 102 8.36 24.78 -10.35
N VAL A 103 8.75 23.81 -11.19
CA VAL A 103 9.18 24.07 -12.58
C VAL A 103 8.06 24.70 -13.41
N ILE A 104 6.83 24.20 -13.25
CA ILE A 104 5.66 24.75 -13.94
C ILE A 104 5.40 26.19 -13.50
N MET A 105 5.53 26.49 -12.21
CA MET A 105 5.42 27.85 -11.68
C MET A 105 6.47 28.78 -12.29
N LEU A 106 7.75 28.37 -12.30
CA LEU A 106 8.81 29.16 -12.93
C LEU A 106 8.59 29.41 -14.43
N LEU A 107 8.02 28.44 -15.14
CA LEU A 107 7.62 28.61 -16.54
C LEU A 107 6.47 29.58 -16.70
N ALA A 108 5.45 29.48 -15.83
CA ALA A 108 4.28 30.35 -15.83
C ALA A 108 4.65 31.80 -15.51
N ASP A 109 5.50 32.04 -14.51
CA ASP A 109 6.02 33.35 -14.14
C ASP A 109 6.81 34.00 -15.28
N ALA A 110 7.51 33.18 -16.06
CA ALA A 110 8.20 33.62 -17.27
C ALA A 110 7.26 33.86 -18.47
N GLY A 111 5.94 33.75 -18.29
CA GLY A 111 4.92 33.96 -19.33
C GLY A 111 4.75 32.79 -20.29
N GLY A 112 5.20 31.60 -19.93
CA GLY A 112 5.06 30.37 -20.72
C GLY A 112 3.58 29.99 -20.93
N ARG A 113 3.28 29.40 -22.10
CA ARG A 113 1.99 28.76 -22.36
C ARG A 113 2.08 27.29 -22.01
N ILE A 114 1.17 26.83 -21.14
CA ILE A 114 1.29 25.52 -20.49
C ILE A 114 0.00 24.73 -20.64
N VAL A 115 0.11 23.48 -21.06
CA VAL A 115 -0.96 22.48 -20.98
C VAL A 115 -0.58 21.48 -19.89
N LEU A 116 -1.49 21.23 -18.97
CA LEU A 116 -1.38 20.26 -17.89
C LEU A 116 -2.37 19.12 -18.14
N GLN A 117 -1.90 18.03 -18.76
CA GLN A 117 -2.76 16.88 -19.04
C GLN A 117 -2.76 15.91 -17.87
N ILE A 118 -3.95 15.70 -17.29
CA ILE A 118 -4.20 14.81 -16.14
C ILE A 118 -4.66 13.46 -16.67
N HIS A 119 -3.85 12.42 -16.47
CA HIS A 119 -4.24 11.03 -16.74
C HIS A 119 -4.65 10.30 -15.47
N ASP A 120 -3.99 10.63 -14.38
CA ASP A 120 -4.18 10.05 -13.05
C ASP A 120 -3.93 11.12 -11.99
N LEU A 121 -4.67 11.05 -10.89
CA LEU A 121 -4.51 11.92 -9.73
C LEU A 121 -3.87 11.16 -8.56
N ALA A 122 -2.98 11.82 -7.83
CA ALA A 122 -2.42 11.25 -6.60
C ALA A 122 -3.49 11.18 -5.49
N GLU A 123 -4.45 12.07 -5.51
CA GLU A 123 -5.61 12.13 -4.64
C GLU A 123 -6.53 10.91 -4.80
N HIS A 124 -6.59 10.33 -6.00
CA HIS A 124 -7.47 9.21 -6.30
C HIS A 124 -6.79 7.86 -6.11
N GLY A 125 -6.87 7.31 -4.90
CA GLY A 125 -6.39 5.95 -4.58
C GLY A 125 -4.88 5.74 -4.74
N ARG A 126 -4.07 6.80 -4.56
CA ARG A 126 -2.60 6.73 -4.61
C ARG A 126 -1.93 7.42 -3.42
N PRO A 127 -2.26 7.03 -2.19
CA PRO A 127 -1.76 7.69 -0.98
C PRO A 127 -0.23 7.67 -0.89
N ALA A 128 0.43 6.62 -1.38
CA ALA A 128 1.89 6.53 -1.42
C ALA A 128 2.54 7.61 -2.31
N ASN A 129 1.85 8.05 -3.34
CA ASN A 129 2.30 9.14 -4.22
C ASN A 129 1.97 10.51 -3.62
N TYR A 130 0.76 10.65 -3.04
CA TYR A 130 0.26 11.91 -2.50
C TYR A 130 1.20 12.51 -1.44
N ARG A 131 1.80 11.68 -0.59
CA ARG A 131 2.78 12.14 0.42
C ARG A 131 3.91 13.02 -0.13
N TRP A 132 4.23 12.90 -1.42
CA TRP A 132 5.31 13.66 -2.06
C TRP A 132 4.87 15.02 -2.60
N ILE A 133 3.57 15.30 -2.61
CA ILE A 133 2.99 16.55 -3.11
C ILE A 133 2.05 17.23 -2.10
N ALA A 134 1.79 16.59 -0.96
CA ALA A 134 0.83 17.05 0.04
C ALA A 134 1.16 18.43 0.62
N ASP A 135 2.43 18.79 0.65
CA ASP A 135 2.98 20.05 1.16
C ASP A 135 3.21 21.11 0.07
N GLN A 136 2.76 20.85 -1.17
CA GLN A 136 2.97 21.76 -2.29
C GLN A 136 1.72 22.60 -2.61
N PRO A 137 1.66 23.86 -2.14
CA PRO A 137 0.49 24.72 -2.37
C PRO A 137 0.33 25.12 -3.85
N GLU A 138 1.40 25.00 -4.63
CA GLU A 138 1.49 25.41 -6.03
C GLU A 138 1.15 24.28 -7.02
N LEU A 139 0.56 23.19 -6.52
CA LEU A 139 0.35 21.97 -7.29
C LEU A 139 -0.55 22.17 -8.53
N TYR A 140 -1.58 22.99 -8.39
CA TYR A 140 -2.57 23.24 -9.44
C TYR A 140 -2.70 24.75 -9.75
N PRO A 141 -1.67 25.33 -10.46
CA PRO A 141 -1.75 26.73 -10.87
C PRO A 141 -2.72 26.92 -12.03
N PHE A 142 -3.42 28.06 -12.08
CA PHE A 142 -4.18 28.47 -13.25
C PHE A 142 -4.00 29.95 -13.57
N ALA A 143 -4.02 30.25 -14.84
CA ALA A 143 -3.92 31.57 -15.42
C ALA A 143 -4.46 31.49 -16.87
N PRO A 144 -4.75 32.60 -17.58
CA PRO A 144 -5.19 32.51 -18.97
C PRO A 144 -4.28 31.65 -19.89
N ARG A 145 -2.96 31.62 -19.60
CA ARG A 145 -1.97 30.82 -20.36
C ARG A 145 -1.71 29.43 -19.81
N ILE A 146 -2.53 28.93 -18.89
CA ILE A 146 -2.42 27.57 -18.33
C ILE A 146 -3.76 26.87 -18.55
N CYS A 147 -3.79 25.85 -19.40
CA CYS A 147 -4.98 25.03 -19.62
C CYS A 147 -4.77 23.62 -19.07
N TYR A 148 -5.87 23.04 -18.59
CA TYR A 148 -5.93 21.64 -18.15
C TYR A 148 -6.62 20.78 -19.18
N ALA A 149 -6.07 19.62 -19.46
CA ALA A 149 -6.66 18.62 -20.34
C ALA A 149 -7.00 17.37 -19.53
N PHE A 150 -8.28 17.00 -19.50
CA PHE A 150 -8.82 15.87 -18.75
C PHE A 150 -9.26 14.75 -19.69
N LEU A 151 -9.16 13.51 -19.21
CA LEU A 151 -9.57 12.33 -19.98
C LEU A 151 -11.08 12.07 -19.91
N ASN A 152 -11.75 12.55 -18.85
CA ASN A 152 -13.15 12.30 -18.55
C ASN A 152 -13.82 13.51 -17.90
N SER A 153 -15.15 13.55 -17.97
CA SER A 153 -15.98 14.66 -17.46
C SER A 153 -15.95 14.76 -15.94
N ARG A 154 -15.81 13.64 -15.22
CA ARG A 154 -15.76 13.64 -13.74
C ARG A 154 -14.58 14.42 -13.21
N ASP A 155 -13.37 14.15 -13.72
CA ASP A 155 -12.17 14.83 -13.25
C ASP A 155 -12.21 16.32 -13.65
N LEU A 156 -12.75 16.64 -14.82
CA LEU A 156 -13.01 18.04 -15.24
C LEU A 156 -13.97 18.74 -14.26
N GLU A 157 -15.07 18.10 -13.88
CA GLU A 157 -16.06 18.66 -12.93
C GLU A 157 -15.45 18.87 -11.55
N ILE A 158 -14.64 17.95 -11.03
CA ILE A 158 -13.93 18.11 -9.75
C ILE A 158 -13.06 19.37 -9.78
N PHE A 159 -12.30 19.57 -10.85
CA PHE A 159 -11.41 20.73 -10.95
C PHE A 159 -12.17 22.05 -11.15
N THR A 160 -13.25 22.07 -11.92
CA THR A 160 -14.07 23.27 -12.07
C THR A 160 -14.79 23.62 -10.77
N THR A 161 -15.23 22.64 -10.01
CA THR A 161 -15.78 22.83 -8.64
C THR A 161 -14.72 23.39 -7.68
N ALA A 162 -13.46 22.96 -7.83
CA ALA A 162 -12.33 23.48 -7.06
C ALA A 162 -11.86 24.90 -7.50
N GLY A 163 -12.52 25.50 -8.49
CA GLY A 163 -12.30 26.88 -8.93
C GLY A 163 -11.54 27.04 -10.26
N LEU A 164 -11.34 25.98 -11.04
CA LEU A 164 -10.77 26.08 -12.38
C LEU A 164 -11.80 26.76 -13.31
N PRO A 165 -11.45 27.89 -13.96
CA PRO A 165 -12.34 28.51 -14.92
C PRO A 165 -12.66 27.58 -16.09
N PRO A 166 -13.93 27.53 -16.57
CA PRO A 166 -14.31 26.63 -17.67
C PRO A 166 -13.51 26.83 -18.95
N GLU A 167 -13.07 28.05 -19.24
CA GLU A 167 -12.22 28.39 -20.39
C GLU A 167 -10.81 27.81 -20.30
N ASN A 168 -10.37 27.36 -19.12
CA ASN A 168 -9.08 26.69 -18.90
C ASN A 168 -9.22 25.16 -18.80
N ALA A 169 -10.43 24.60 -18.90
CA ALA A 169 -10.74 23.18 -18.71
C ALA A 169 -11.15 22.52 -20.05
N PHE A 170 -10.41 21.53 -20.50
CA PHE A 170 -10.63 20.87 -21.80
C PHE A 170 -10.78 19.35 -21.63
N LEU A 171 -11.74 18.74 -22.35
CA LEU A 171 -11.81 17.29 -22.50
C LEU A 171 -10.93 16.85 -23.68
N LEU A 172 -9.90 16.08 -23.37
CA LEU A 172 -8.99 15.50 -24.36
C LEU A 172 -8.90 13.97 -24.13
N PRO A 173 -9.93 13.22 -24.54
CA PRO A 173 -9.96 11.76 -24.41
C PRO A 173 -8.79 11.11 -25.16
N ASN A 174 -8.28 10.01 -24.63
CA ASN A 174 -7.19 9.28 -25.26
C ASN A 174 -7.60 8.75 -26.65
N PRO A 175 -6.77 8.88 -27.66
CA PRO A 175 -7.04 8.31 -28.96
C PRO A 175 -6.84 6.79 -28.96
N ILE A 176 -7.59 6.10 -29.81
CA ILE A 176 -7.46 4.67 -30.04
C ILE A 176 -7.06 4.44 -31.48
N THR A 177 -5.96 3.75 -31.67
CA THR A 177 -5.56 3.28 -32.98
C THR A 177 -6.33 2.01 -33.29
N PHE A 178 -7.28 2.11 -34.23
CA PHE A 178 -8.01 0.95 -34.72
C PHE A 178 -7.09 0.16 -35.64
N LEU A 179 -6.58 -0.94 -35.15
CA LEU A 179 -5.95 -1.92 -36.01
C LEU A 179 -7.02 -2.52 -36.95
N VAL A 180 -6.60 -2.92 -38.13
CA VAL A 180 -7.44 -3.70 -39.08
C VAL A 180 -8.08 -4.86 -38.32
N ALA A 181 -9.34 -5.22 -38.63
CA ALA A 181 -10.06 -6.26 -37.92
C ALA A 181 -9.16 -7.47 -37.66
N PHE A 182 -8.86 -7.73 -36.39
CA PHE A 182 -8.10 -8.91 -36.00
C PHE A 182 -8.98 -10.13 -36.22
N PRO A 183 -8.50 -11.16 -36.92
CA PRO A 183 -9.24 -12.40 -37.05
C PRO A 183 -9.49 -12.97 -35.66
N ASN A 184 -10.68 -13.50 -35.45
CA ASN A 184 -10.96 -14.29 -34.24
C ASN A 184 -10.43 -15.71 -34.48
N LEU A 185 -9.29 -16.04 -33.94
CA LEU A 185 -8.64 -17.34 -34.01
C LEU A 185 -8.91 -18.22 -32.77
N ALA A 186 -9.79 -17.77 -31.88
CA ALA A 186 -10.12 -18.52 -30.67
C ALA A 186 -10.79 -19.85 -31.03
N THR A 187 -10.24 -20.96 -30.58
CA THR A 187 -10.79 -22.30 -30.69
C THR A 187 -11.58 -22.73 -29.45
N HIS A 188 -11.31 -22.05 -28.33
CA HIS A 188 -11.97 -22.21 -27.02
C HIS A 188 -12.21 -20.84 -26.41
N PRO A 189 -13.14 -20.71 -25.43
CA PRO A 189 -13.30 -19.46 -24.70
C PRO A 189 -12.03 -19.07 -23.95
N LEU A 190 -11.32 -18.07 -24.46
CA LEU A 190 -10.16 -17.44 -23.83
C LEU A 190 -10.50 -16.01 -23.45
N LEU A 191 -10.61 -15.76 -22.15
CA LEU A 191 -10.86 -14.45 -21.58
C LEU A 191 -9.54 -13.76 -21.28
N PHE A 192 -9.21 -12.74 -22.05
CA PHE A 192 -7.94 -12.03 -21.95
C PHE A 192 -8.10 -10.72 -21.19
N ALA A 193 -7.32 -10.55 -20.14
CA ALA A 193 -7.17 -9.28 -19.41
C ALA A 193 -5.91 -8.54 -19.91
N PRO A 194 -6.05 -7.53 -20.79
CA PRO A 194 -4.92 -6.79 -21.37
C PRO A 194 -4.34 -5.76 -20.38
N ILE A 195 -3.98 -6.20 -19.18
CA ILE A 195 -3.60 -5.36 -18.06
C ILE A 195 -2.24 -5.76 -17.48
N ARG A 196 -1.61 -4.84 -16.73
CA ARG A 196 -0.60 -5.20 -15.74
C ARG A 196 -1.29 -5.62 -14.46
N GLY A 197 -0.83 -6.71 -13.84
CA GLY A 197 -1.42 -7.29 -12.63
C GLY A 197 -1.19 -6.47 -11.38
N ILE A 198 -1.59 -5.19 -11.36
CA ILE A 198 -1.51 -4.31 -10.19
C ILE A 198 -2.80 -4.36 -9.37
N ARG A 199 -2.75 -3.98 -8.09
CA ARG A 199 -3.81 -4.15 -7.10
C ARG A 199 -5.17 -3.59 -7.53
N ARG A 200 -5.21 -2.37 -8.10
CA ARG A 200 -6.47 -1.75 -8.58
C ARG A 200 -7.14 -2.47 -9.76
N LYS A 201 -6.46 -3.43 -10.37
CA LYS A 201 -7.02 -4.30 -11.42
C LYS A 201 -7.77 -5.50 -10.85
N ASN A 202 -7.83 -5.63 -9.53
CA ASN A 202 -8.60 -6.62 -8.78
C ASN A 202 -8.39 -8.04 -9.28
N LEU A 203 -7.17 -8.54 -9.17
CA LEU A 203 -6.82 -9.89 -9.60
C LEU A 203 -7.64 -10.97 -8.89
N GLY A 204 -8.05 -10.72 -7.64
CA GLY A 204 -8.91 -11.64 -6.89
C GLY A 204 -10.25 -11.89 -7.58
N GLU A 205 -10.83 -10.86 -8.17
CA GLU A 205 -12.08 -10.99 -8.91
C GLU A 205 -11.91 -11.76 -10.23
N LEU A 206 -10.77 -11.57 -10.95
CA LEU A 206 -10.43 -12.42 -12.10
C LEU A 206 -10.30 -13.89 -11.69
N VAL A 207 -9.65 -14.15 -10.54
CA VAL A 207 -9.49 -15.51 -10.00
C VAL A 207 -10.84 -16.09 -9.58
N LEU A 208 -11.74 -15.29 -8.97
CA LEU A 208 -13.12 -15.72 -8.67
C LEU A 208 -13.88 -16.11 -9.93
N LEU A 209 -13.85 -15.27 -10.97
CA LEU A 209 -14.50 -15.55 -12.25
C LEU A 209 -13.95 -16.84 -12.88
N SER A 210 -12.62 -17.03 -12.83
CA SER A 210 -12.02 -18.26 -13.36
C SER A 210 -12.44 -19.52 -12.59
N ALA A 211 -12.68 -19.42 -11.28
CA ALA A 211 -13.15 -20.52 -10.45
C ALA A 211 -14.60 -20.94 -10.75
N LEU A 212 -15.42 -20.01 -11.25
CA LEU A 212 -16.84 -20.23 -11.56
C LEU A 212 -17.13 -20.44 -13.05
N ALA A 213 -16.15 -20.24 -13.90
CA ALA A 213 -16.31 -20.37 -15.35
C ALA A 213 -16.62 -21.81 -15.79
N PRO A 214 -17.28 -22.00 -16.96
CA PRO A 214 -17.42 -23.32 -17.61
C PRO A 214 -16.06 -24.02 -17.80
N ALA A 215 -16.07 -25.36 -17.79
CA ALA A 215 -14.86 -26.18 -17.76
C ALA A 215 -13.84 -25.90 -18.88
N ASP A 216 -14.30 -25.54 -20.07
CA ASP A 216 -13.43 -25.30 -21.24
C ASP A 216 -12.95 -23.83 -21.36
N THR A 217 -13.18 -23.03 -20.32
CA THR A 217 -12.86 -21.61 -20.33
C THR A 217 -11.51 -21.35 -19.68
N HIS A 218 -10.65 -20.56 -20.34
CA HIS A 218 -9.36 -20.14 -19.82
C HIS A 218 -9.29 -18.62 -19.65
N PHE A 219 -8.54 -18.18 -18.65
CA PHE A 219 -8.27 -16.77 -18.37
C PHE A 219 -6.78 -16.48 -18.53
N ALA A 220 -6.45 -15.30 -19.02
CA ALA A 220 -5.07 -14.87 -19.19
C ALA A 220 -4.86 -13.41 -18.80
N VAL A 221 -3.90 -13.15 -17.92
CA VAL A 221 -3.45 -11.80 -17.51
C VAL A 221 -2.16 -11.47 -18.26
N SER A 222 -2.13 -10.34 -18.97
CA SER A 222 -1.05 -10.06 -19.93
C SER A 222 0.32 -9.89 -19.30
N ARG A 223 0.49 -9.01 -18.31
CA ARG A 223 1.82 -8.63 -17.82
C ARG A 223 1.90 -8.52 -16.30
N ALA A 224 3.13 -8.75 -15.77
CA ALA A 224 3.46 -8.46 -14.39
C ALA A 224 3.48 -6.95 -14.09
N PRO A 225 3.34 -6.55 -12.81
CA PRO A 225 3.60 -5.18 -12.38
C PRO A 225 5.05 -4.77 -12.66
N LEU A 226 5.27 -3.51 -13.03
CA LEU A 226 6.62 -2.92 -13.10
C LEU A 226 7.03 -2.33 -11.75
N ASN A 227 6.07 -1.95 -10.93
CA ASN A 227 6.31 -1.39 -9.61
C ASN A 227 6.63 -2.54 -8.61
N PRO A 228 7.83 -2.55 -7.97
CA PRO A 228 8.20 -3.58 -6.99
C PRO A 228 7.19 -3.72 -5.84
N GLU A 229 6.55 -2.62 -5.41
CA GLU A 229 5.55 -2.63 -4.34
C GLU A 229 4.29 -3.45 -4.69
N ALA A 230 3.99 -3.62 -5.96
CA ALA A 230 2.82 -4.38 -6.41
C ALA A 230 3.11 -5.88 -6.62
N LEU A 231 4.39 -6.28 -6.72
CA LEU A 231 4.79 -7.67 -6.95
C LEU A 231 4.31 -8.65 -5.88
N PRO A 232 4.39 -8.35 -4.56
CA PRO A 232 3.97 -9.30 -3.53
C PRO A 232 2.49 -9.71 -3.64
N VAL A 233 1.60 -8.75 -3.92
CA VAL A 233 0.16 -9.04 -4.09
C VAL A 233 -0.08 -9.85 -5.36
N HIS A 234 0.56 -9.48 -6.45
CA HIS A 234 0.50 -10.20 -7.72
C HIS A 234 0.97 -11.67 -7.57
N ASP A 235 2.12 -11.88 -6.93
CA ASP A 235 2.69 -13.22 -6.71
C ASP A 235 1.81 -14.07 -5.79
N THR A 236 1.18 -13.44 -4.80
CA THR A 236 0.23 -14.11 -3.91
C THR A 236 -0.95 -14.67 -4.71
N TRP A 237 -1.54 -13.89 -5.62
CA TRP A 237 -2.63 -14.36 -6.47
C TRP A 237 -2.19 -15.45 -7.46
N GLN A 238 -0.99 -15.32 -8.02
CA GLN A 238 -0.45 -16.35 -8.91
C GLN A 238 -0.23 -17.68 -8.17
N LYS A 239 0.32 -17.63 -6.95
CA LYS A 239 0.51 -18.82 -6.09
C LYS A 239 -0.83 -19.43 -5.68
N PHE A 240 -1.82 -18.59 -5.34
CA PHE A 240 -3.16 -19.02 -4.97
C PHE A 240 -3.84 -19.75 -6.12
N ALA A 241 -3.86 -19.17 -7.32
CA ALA A 241 -4.44 -19.79 -8.50
C ALA A 241 -3.81 -21.15 -8.83
N ARG A 242 -2.49 -21.27 -8.74
CA ARG A 242 -1.75 -22.54 -8.93
C ARG A 242 -2.12 -23.58 -7.87
N LYS A 243 -2.14 -23.19 -6.59
CA LYS A 243 -2.51 -24.07 -5.46
C LYS A 243 -3.88 -24.70 -5.69
N HIS A 244 -4.84 -23.91 -6.16
CA HIS A 244 -6.22 -24.35 -6.37
C HIS A 244 -6.50 -24.85 -7.81
N ARG A 245 -5.46 -24.93 -8.69
CA ARG A 245 -5.54 -25.40 -10.08
C ARG A 245 -6.62 -24.68 -10.90
N LEU A 246 -6.75 -23.38 -10.70
CA LEU A 246 -7.73 -22.57 -11.41
C LEU A 246 -7.29 -22.29 -12.85
N PRO A 247 -8.23 -22.19 -13.82
CA PRO A 247 -7.92 -22.03 -15.24
C PRO A 247 -7.56 -20.57 -15.59
N ILE A 248 -6.55 -20.01 -14.90
CA ILE A 248 -6.05 -18.66 -15.12
C ILE A 248 -4.52 -18.65 -15.16
N GLU A 249 -3.97 -18.01 -16.19
CA GLU A 249 -2.55 -17.81 -16.36
C GLU A 249 -2.16 -16.34 -16.21
N PHE A 250 -1.01 -16.10 -15.57
CA PHE A 250 -0.48 -14.76 -15.33
C PHE A 250 0.78 -14.52 -16.16
N ASN A 251 1.00 -13.25 -16.55
CA ASN A 251 2.21 -12.78 -17.24
C ASN A 251 2.42 -13.49 -18.59
N VAL A 252 1.33 -13.77 -19.29
CA VAL A 252 1.39 -14.60 -20.51
C VAL A 252 2.21 -13.94 -21.61
N VAL A 253 2.19 -12.61 -21.73
CA VAL A 253 3.00 -11.85 -22.71
C VAL A 253 4.46 -11.77 -22.31
N ASP A 254 4.76 -11.74 -20.99
CA ASP A 254 6.14 -11.64 -20.50
C ASP A 254 6.86 -13.01 -20.51
N ARG A 255 6.12 -14.12 -20.42
CA ARG A 255 6.68 -15.50 -20.42
C ARG A 255 7.12 -15.99 -21.78
N TYR A 256 6.44 -15.57 -22.82
CA TYR A 256 6.72 -15.99 -24.19
C TYR A 256 7.53 -14.91 -24.90
N SER A 257 8.77 -14.70 -24.40
CA SER A 257 9.70 -13.73 -25.02
C SER A 257 10.13 -14.18 -26.42
N PRO A 258 10.39 -13.26 -27.37
CA PRO A 258 10.82 -13.55 -28.74
C PRO A 258 12.13 -14.37 -28.87
N ALA A 259 12.92 -14.47 -27.79
CA ALA A 259 14.15 -15.27 -27.77
C ALA A 259 13.91 -16.79 -28.00
N ALA A 260 12.67 -17.29 -27.93
CA ALA A 260 12.34 -18.68 -28.15
C ALA A 260 11.76 -19.00 -29.54
N GLY A 261 11.72 -18.06 -30.46
CA GLY A 261 11.29 -18.29 -31.86
C GLY A 261 9.80 -18.49 -32.07
N ALA A 262 8.96 -18.32 -31.04
CA ALA A 262 7.51 -18.29 -31.15
C ALA A 262 7.04 -16.88 -30.74
N SER A 263 6.51 -16.11 -31.69
CA SER A 263 5.95 -14.78 -31.43
C SER A 263 4.62 -14.94 -30.67
N ALA A 264 4.68 -15.07 -29.37
CA ALA A 264 3.55 -14.81 -28.50
C ALA A 264 3.61 -13.36 -28.05
N ASP A 265 3.60 -12.44 -29.01
CA ASP A 265 3.47 -11.01 -28.77
C ASP A 265 2.06 -10.68 -28.26
N PHE A 266 1.88 -9.49 -27.77
CA PHE A 266 0.59 -9.02 -27.26
C PHE A 266 -0.53 -9.16 -28.31
N GLU A 267 -0.23 -8.97 -29.57
CA GLU A 267 -1.16 -9.05 -30.70
C GLU A 267 -1.64 -10.49 -30.94
N SER A 268 -0.76 -11.48 -30.79
CA SER A 268 -1.14 -12.90 -30.86
C SER A 268 -2.16 -13.26 -29.77
N TRP A 269 -1.97 -12.80 -28.53
CA TRP A 269 -2.94 -13.00 -27.46
C TRP A 269 -4.29 -12.33 -27.76
N LEU A 270 -4.28 -11.12 -28.33
CA LEU A 270 -5.49 -10.45 -28.79
C LEU A 270 -6.21 -11.25 -29.87
N ALA A 271 -5.49 -11.78 -30.86
CA ALA A 271 -6.06 -12.55 -31.97
C ALA A 271 -6.74 -13.85 -31.49
N HIS A 272 -6.14 -14.53 -30.51
CA HIS A 272 -6.67 -15.79 -29.97
C HIS A 272 -7.66 -15.62 -28.82
N SER A 273 -7.85 -14.39 -28.30
CA SER A 273 -8.88 -14.14 -27.28
C SER A 273 -10.28 -14.14 -27.87
N SER A 274 -11.21 -14.86 -27.23
CA SER A 274 -12.63 -14.81 -27.56
C SER A 274 -13.31 -13.59 -26.95
N HIS A 275 -12.88 -13.19 -25.73
CA HIS A 275 -13.42 -12.10 -24.94
C HIS A 275 -12.30 -11.29 -24.28
N PHE A 276 -12.58 -10.02 -24.05
CA PHE A 276 -11.81 -9.25 -23.08
C PHE A 276 -12.52 -9.30 -21.72
N VAL A 277 -11.74 -9.24 -20.65
CA VAL A 277 -12.27 -9.20 -19.29
C VAL A 277 -11.62 -8.05 -18.50
N THR A 278 -12.44 -7.32 -17.75
CA THR A 278 -12.00 -6.27 -16.84
C THR A 278 -12.63 -6.42 -15.46
N THR A 279 -11.81 -6.35 -14.43
CA THR A 279 -12.24 -6.35 -13.02
C THR A 279 -11.69 -5.13 -12.28
N SER A 280 -11.22 -4.15 -13.03
CA SER A 280 -10.65 -2.93 -12.46
C SER A 280 -11.65 -2.20 -11.57
N VAL A 281 -11.18 -1.76 -10.41
CA VAL A 281 -11.97 -0.95 -9.46
C VAL A 281 -11.75 0.55 -9.64
N SER A 282 -10.73 0.92 -10.41
CA SER A 282 -10.42 2.32 -10.74
C SER A 282 -9.65 2.41 -12.05
N GLU A 283 -10.11 3.28 -12.93
CA GLU A 283 -9.48 3.64 -14.21
C GLU A 283 -9.62 5.13 -14.46
N GLY A 284 -8.61 5.73 -15.10
CA GLY A 284 -8.69 7.12 -15.52
C GLY A 284 -9.51 7.32 -16.80
N PHE A 285 -9.46 6.35 -17.73
CA PHE A 285 -10.11 6.48 -19.03
C PHE A 285 -10.87 5.22 -19.50
N GLY A 286 -10.52 4.04 -18.98
CA GLY A 286 -11.19 2.79 -19.39
C GLY A 286 -10.77 2.28 -20.77
N LEU A 287 -9.48 2.35 -21.10
CA LEU A 287 -8.95 1.80 -22.36
C LEU A 287 -9.45 0.39 -22.68
N PRO A 288 -9.56 -0.57 -21.72
CA PRO A 288 -10.05 -1.91 -22.03
C PRO A 288 -11.46 -1.91 -22.64
N LEU A 289 -12.33 -0.98 -22.23
CA LEU A 289 -13.68 -0.85 -22.77
C LEU A 289 -13.67 -0.50 -24.28
N LEU A 290 -12.83 0.47 -24.64
CA LEU A 290 -12.71 0.96 -26.01
C LEU A 290 -11.88 0.01 -26.87
N GLU A 291 -10.83 -0.58 -26.32
CA GLU A 291 -9.98 -1.54 -27.02
C GLU A 291 -10.75 -2.81 -27.39
N ALA A 292 -11.55 -3.35 -26.47
CA ALA A 292 -12.40 -4.50 -26.77
C ALA A 292 -13.29 -4.23 -27.99
N ALA A 293 -13.92 -3.06 -28.02
CA ALA A 293 -14.73 -2.59 -29.14
C ALA A 293 -13.89 -2.43 -30.42
N GLY A 294 -12.71 -1.84 -30.34
CA GLY A 294 -11.79 -1.64 -31.49
C GLY A 294 -11.30 -2.95 -32.10
N TYR A 295 -11.07 -3.96 -31.30
CA TYR A 295 -10.67 -5.31 -31.75
C TYR A 295 -11.85 -6.21 -32.12
N GLY A 296 -13.09 -5.74 -31.97
CA GLY A 296 -14.29 -6.51 -32.26
C GLY A 296 -14.48 -7.70 -31.31
N ARG A 297 -14.12 -7.56 -30.05
CA ARG A 297 -14.28 -8.58 -29.02
C ARG A 297 -15.35 -8.14 -28.01
N PRO A 298 -16.21 -9.06 -27.53
CA PRO A 298 -17.06 -8.78 -26.38
C PRO A 298 -16.21 -8.50 -25.15
N LEU A 299 -16.67 -7.53 -24.34
CA LEU A 299 -16.10 -7.23 -23.03
C LEU A 299 -17.06 -7.74 -21.96
N LEU A 300 -16.53 -8.41 -20.94
CA LEU A 300 -17.25 -8.77 -19.73
C LEU A 300 -16.48 -8.33 -18.49
N GLY A 301 -17.18 -8.15 -17.37
CA GLY A 301 -16.53 -7.82 -16.11
C GLY A 301 -17.22 -6.73 -15.32
N ARG A 302 -16.41 -5.98 -14.53
CA ARG A 302 -16.89 -4.95 -13.64
C ARG A 302 -17.18 -3.63 -14.37
N ASN A 303 -18.34 -3.06 -14.11
CA ASN A 303 -18.73 -1.72 -14.53
C ASN A 303 -18.02 -0.65 -13.66
N LEU A 304 -17.59 0.41 -14.31
CA LEU A 304 -17.20 1.66 -13.68
C LEU A 304 -18.14 2.76 -14.19
N PRO A 305 -19.22 3.08 -13.45
CA PRO A 305 -20.33 3.89 -13.94
C PRO A 305 -19.91 5.24 -14.52
N HIS A 306 -18.91 5.91 -13.93
CA HIS A 306 -18.40 7.17 -14.44
C HIS A 306 -17.75 7.06 -15.82
N LEU A 307 -17.15 5.90 -16.18
CA LEU A 307 -16.56 5.67 -17.50
C LEU A 307 -17.61 5.23 -18.52
N THR A 308 -18.49 4.31 -18.11
CA THR A 308 -19.58 3.88 -19.02
C THR A 308 -20.53 5.01 -19.36
N ALA A 309 -20.81 5.92 -18.41
CA ALA A 309 -21.57 7.16 -18.66
C ALA A 309 -20.83 8.10 -19.64
N GLU A 310 -19.51 8.20 -19.57
CA GLU A 310 -18.69 8.99 -20.51
C GLU A 310 -18.76 8.47 -21.94
N HIS A 311 -18.80 7.13 -22.12
CA HIS A 311 -18.77 6.49 -23.43
C HIS A 311 -20.19 6.24 -24.03
N ALA A 312 -21.22 6.20 -23.20
CA ALA A 312 -22.60 5.95 -23.61
C ALA A 312 -23.15 6.93 -24.69
N PRO A 313 -22.87 8.25 -24.63
CA PRO A 313 -23.30 9.19 -25.68
C PRO A 313 -22.75 8.86 -27.06
N HIS A 314 -21.64 8.13 -27.13
CA HIS A 314 -21.05 7.66 -28.38
C HIS A 314 -21.55 6.28 -28.81
N GLY A 315 -22.59 5.76 -28.13
CA GLY A 315 -23.19 4.46 -28.41
C GLY A 315 -22.33 3.26 -27.95
N ILE A 316 -21.28 3.51 -27.14
CA ILE A 316 -20.45 2.47 -26.58
C ILE A 316 -21.09 2.00 -25.28
N LEU A 317 -21.90 0.97 -25.38
CA LEU A 317 -22.63 0.39 -24.26
C LEU A 317 -21.80 -0.67 -23.53
N ALA A 318 -22.08 -0.79 -22.25
CA ALA A 318 -21.33 -1.63 -21.33
C ALA A 318 -21.43 -3.15 -21.55
N GLY A 319 -22.18 -3.62 -22.55
CA GLY A 319 -22.26 -5.05 -22.87
C GLY A 319 -22.55 -5.93 -21.65
N ASN A 320 -21.67 -6.87 -21.38
CA ASN A 320 -21.76 -7.80 -20.25
C ASN A 320 -20.97 -7.28 -19.02
N LEU A 321 -21.26 -6.06 -18.55
CA LEU A 321 -20.67 -5.50 -17.32
C LEU A 321 -21.65 -5.59 -16.16
N TYR A 322 -21.13 -5.90 -14.97
CA TYR A 322 -21.87 -5.92 -13.70
C TYR A 322 -21.38 -4.82 -12.77
N ASP A 323 -22.26 -4.34 -11.90
CA ASP A 323 -21.92 -3.29 -10.94
C ASP A 323 -21.20 -3.88 -9.71
N ARG A 324 -21.66 -5.03 -9.20
CA ARG A 324 -21.10 -5.69 -8.01
C ARG A 324 -21.21 -7.21 -8.12
N ILE A 325 -20.30 -7.90 -7.44
CA ILE A 325 -20.42 -9.32 -7.11
C ILE A 325 -20.77 -9.42 -5.62
N LEU A 326 -21.99 -9.81 -5.34
CA LEU A 326 -22.57 -9.86 -4.00
C LEU A 326 -22.23 -11.18 -3.30
N ILE A 327 -21.64 -11.09 -2.13
CA ILE A 327 -21.29 -12.21 -1.25
C ILE A 327 -22.08 -12.06 0.05
N PRO A 328 -22.68 -13.14 0.59
CA PRO A 328 -23.42 -13.08 1.84
C PRO A 328 -22.55 -12.64 3.01
N LEU A 329 -23.10 -11.81 3.88
CA LEU A 329 -22.39 -11.27 5.03
C LEU A 329 -21.89 -12.34 6.00
N ASP A 330 -22.63 -13.44 6.15
CA ASP A 330 -22.28 -14.59 7.01
C ASP A 330 -21.09 -15.42 6.50
N TRP A 331 -20.63 -15.15 5.25
CA TRP A 331 -19.39 -15.74 4.75
C TRP A 331 -18.14 -15.02 5.24
N ILE A 332 -18.29 -13.83 5.79
CA ILE A 332 -17.19 -12.92 6.14
C ILE A 332 -17.12 -12.79 7.68
N ASP A 333 -15.92 -12.93 8.22
CA ASP A 333 -15.63 -12.60 9.61
C ASP A 333 -15.65 -11.08 9.79
N LEU A 334 -16.74 -10.56 10.36
CA LEU A 334 -16.94 -9.12 10.55
C LEU A 334 -15.89 -8.44 11.44
N PRO A 335 -15.46 -9.02 12.56
CA PRO A 335 -14.31 -8.53 13.31
C PRO A 335 -13.08 -8.33 12.44
N ILE A 336 -12.71 -9.31 11.64
CA ILE A 336 -11.54 -9.22 10.73
C ILE A 336 -11.75 -8.13 9.68
N LEU A 337 -12.94 -8.04 9.08
CA LEU A 337 -13.25 -6.98 8.11
C LEU A 337 -13.12 -5.58 8.74
N ARG A 338 -13.62 -5.40 9.98
CA ARG A 338 -13.50 -4.13 10.69
C ARG A 338 -12.06 -3.76 11.01
N ASP A 339 -11.23 -4.72 11.41
CA ASP A 339 -9.81 -4.49 11.68
C ASP A 339 -9.06 -4.06 10.41
N HIS A 340 -9.35 -4.72 9.28
CA HIS A 340 -8.81 -4.29 7.99
C HIS A 340 -9.27 -2.88 7.61
N LEU A 341 -10.57 -2.58 7.80
CA LEU A 341 -11.13 -1.26 7.47
C LEU A 341 -10.46 -0.16 8.30
N LEU A 342 -10.37 -0.34 9.62
CA LEU A 342 -9.73 0.63 10.51
C LEU A 342 -8.27 0.85 10.11
N THR A 343 -7.52 -0.23 9.92
CA THR A 343 -6.10 -0.16 9.53
C THR A 343 -5.91 0.59 8.19
N ASP A 344 -6.74 0.31 7.21
CA ASP A 344 -6.62 0.91 5.88
C ASP A 344 -7.08 2.36 5.87
N LEU A 345 -8.17 2.70 6.60
CA LEU A 345 -8.61 4.09 6.77
C LEU A 345 -7.55 4.94 7.49
N GLU A 346 -7.01 4.47 8.61
CA GLU A 346 -5.94 5.17 9.34
C GLU A 346 -4.73 5.42 8.44
N ARG A 347 -4.32 4.42 7.68
CA ARG A 347 -3.19 4.51 6.76
C ARG A 347 -3.45 5.51 5.64
N ASN A 348 -4.65 5.48 5.04
CA ASN A 348 -5.03 6.39 3.99
C ASN A 348 -5.13 7.83 4.50
N PHE A 349 -5.87 8.06 5.58
CA PHE A 349 -6.07 9.40 6.13
C PHE A 349 -4.75 10.03 6.60
N ARG A 350 -3.85 9.21 7.21
CA ARG A 350 -2.49 9.65 7.53
C ARG A 350 -1.70 10.03 6.28
N ALA A 351 -1.74 9.20 5.24
CA ALA A 351 -1.00 9.48 3.99
C ALA A 351 -1.53 10.70 3.25
N TYR A 352 -2.83 10.97 3.35
CA TYR A 352 -3.48 12.16 2.82
C TYR A 352 -3.44 13.36 3.77
N GLN A 353 -2.78 13.25 4.93
CA GLN A 353 -2.66 14.30 5.96
C GLN A 353 -4.03 14.85 6.40
N ARG A 354 -5.00 13.97 6.58
CA ARG A 354 -6.35 14.28 7.04
C ARG A 354 -6.66 13.57 8.36
N PRO A 355 -7.43 14.21 9.27
CA PRO A 355 -7.89 13.54 10.47
C PRO A 355 -8.95 12.47 10.12
N LEU A 356 -8.80 11.27 10.69
CA LEU A 356 -9.84 10.24 10.63
C LEU A 356 -10.80 10.46 11.81
N THR A 357 -12.11 10.48 11.55
CA THR A 357 -13.14 10.59 12.58
C THR A 357 -13.86 9.26 12.80
N LEU A 358 -14.45 9.08 13.98
CA LEU A 358 -15.31 7.92 14.28
C LEU A 358 -16.52 7.87 13.34
N GLU A 359 -17.07 9.02 12.99
CA GLU A 359 -18.17 9.14 12.05
C GLU A 359 -17.79 8.64 10.65
N THR A 360 -16.65 9.09 10.13
CA THR A 360 -16.12 8.58 8.84
C THR A 360 -15.98 7.08 8.84
N THR A 361 -15.44 6.51 9.91
CA THR A 361 -15.26 5.06 10.04
C THR A 361 -16.60 4.32 10.06
N ALA A 362 -17.56 4.80 10.86
CA ALA A 362 -18.88 4.19 10.97
C ALA A 362 -19.66 4.27 9.65
N THR A 363 -19.61 5.42 8.99
CA THR A 363 -20.28 5.64 7.69
C THR A 363 -19.63 4.76 6.62
N THR A 364 -18.30 4.69 6.55
CA THR A 364 -17.61 3.82 5.59
C THR A 364 -17.96 2.34 5.80
N LEU A 365 -18.02 1.87 7.05
CA LEU A 365 -18.46 0.49 7.32
C LEU A 365 -19.91 0.25 6.85
N ALA A 366 -20.79 1.22 7.06
CA ALA A 366 -22.18 1.13 6.62
C ALA A 366 -22.30 1.08 5.08
N THR A 367 -21.44 1.78 4.34
CA THR A 367 -21.43 1.74 2.87
C THR A 367 -20.91 0.44 2.28
N LEU A 368 -20.20 -0.39 3.06
CA LEU A 368 -19.73 -1.71 2.59
C LEU A 368 -20.84 -2.75 2.61
N ILE A 369 -21.85 -2.61 3.48
CA ILE A 369 -22.87 -3.62 3.73
C ILE A 369 -24.19 -3.18 3.07
N HIS A 370 -24.71 -3.99 2.17
CA HIS A 370 -25.95 -3.76 1.43
C HIS A 370 -26.94 -4.90 1.71
N ASP A 371 -27.94 -4.68 2.54
CA ASP A 371 -29.01 -5.64 2.84
C ASP A 371 -28.53 -7.07 3.15
N GLY A 372 -27.46 -7.20 3.96
CA GLY A 372 -26.85 -8.48 4.31
C GLY A 372 -25.87 -9.03 3.26
N TRP A 373 -25.46 -8.22 2.29
CA TRP A 373 -24.48 -8.57 1.26
C TRP A 373 -23.29 -7.62 1.27
N LEU A 374 -22.16 -8.10 0.79
CA LEU A 374 -20.93 -7.35 0.57
C LEU A 374 -20.50 -7.46 -0.90
N ASP A 375 -19.91 -6.41 -1.44
CA ASP A 375 -19.27 -6.51 -2.75
C ASP A 375 -17.93 -7.24 -2.64
N PHE A 376 -17.79 -8.39 -3.29
CA PHE A 376 -16.53 -9.14 -3.36
C PHE A 376 -15.36 -8.27 -3.84
N GLY A 377 -15.61 -7.40 -4.82
CA GLY A 377 -14.60 -6.51 -5.37
C GLY A 377 -14.04 -5.55 -4.33
N ASN A 378 -14.84 -5.16 -3.35
CA ASN A 378 -14.43 -4.29 -2.24
C ASN A 378 -14.19 -5.08 -0.94
N LEU A 379 -13.52 -6.24 -1.03
CA LEU A 379 -12.97 -6.97 0.10
C LEU A 379 -11.44 -6.92 0.06
N PRO A 380 -10.76 -6.93 1.22
CA PRO A 380 -9.30 -7.11 1.26
C PRO A 380 -8.91 -8.50 0.76
N GLU A 381 -7.74 -8.64 0.14
CA GLU A 381 -7.29 -9.84 -0.55
C GLU A 381 -7.39 -11.14 0.30
N PRO A 382 -7.08 -11.16 1.61
CA PRO A 382 -7.25 -12.38 2.41
C PRO A 382 -8.70 -12.85 2.51
N LEU A 383 -9.66 -11.92 2.61
CA LEU A 383 -11.08 -12.26 2.64
C LEU A 383 -11.59 -12.70 1.28
N GLN A 384 -11.09 -12.09 0.18
CA GLN A 384 -11.36 -12.56 -1.17
C GLN A 384 -10.91 -14.02 -1.37
N GLN A 385 -9.71 -14.39 -0.88
CA GLN A 385 -9.19 -15.76 -0.93
C GLN A 385 -10.10 -16.72 -0.15
N GLY A 386 -10.50 -16.35 1.06
CA GLY A 386 -11.42 -17.16 1.87
C GLY A 386 -12.77 -17.42 1.20
N VAL A 387 -13.31 -16.42 0.50
CA VAL A 387 -14.54 -16.59 -0.30
C VAL A 387 -14.33 -17.59 -1.44
N ILE A 388 -13.22 -17.48 -2.18
CA ILE A 388 -12.92 -18.38 -3.31
C ILE A 388 -12.71 -19.82 -2.78
N GLU A 389 -12.07 -20.01 -1.65
CA GLU A 389 -11.90 -21.34 -1.05
C GLU A 389 -13.24 -21.99 -0.66
N ARG A 390 -14.24 -21.23 -0.23
CA ARG A 390 -15.60 -21.73 0.03
C ARG A 390 -16.31 -22.27 -1.22
N LEU A 391 -15.95 -21.78 -2.41
CA LEU A 391 -16.54 -22.26 -3.68
C LEU A 391 -16.06 -23.66 -4.09
N ALA A 392 -15.07 -24.24 -3.40
CA ALA A 392 -14.69 -25.64 -3.60
C ALA A 392 -15.85 -26.60 -3.28
N GLU A 393 -16.75 -26.21 -2.39
CA GLU A 393 -18.00 -26.91 -2.14
C GLU A 393 -19.03 -26.54 -3.23
N THR A 394 -19.47 -27.54 -4.00
CA THR A 394 -20.37 -27.32 -5.15
C THR A 394 -21.66 -26.59 -4.78
N ALA A 395 -22.23 -26.85 -3.60
CA ALA A 395 -23.43 -26.18 -3.10
C ALA A 395 -23.26 -24.65 -2.97
N ASN A 396 -22.04 -24.18 -2.73
CA ASN A 396 -21.74 -22.76 -2.53
C ASN A 396 -21.64 -21.98 -3.86
N ARG A 397 -21.44 -22.64 -4.99
CA ARG A 397 -21.19 -21.99 -6.29
C ARG A 397 -22.35 -21.13 -6.78
N GLN A 398 -23.58 -21.47 -6.43
CA GLN A 398 -24.80 -20.75 -6.82
C GLN A 398 -25.16 -19.59 -5.86
N ILE A 399 -24.40 -19.41 -4.75
CA ILE A 399 -24.71 -18.41 -3.73
C ILE A 399 -24.26 -17.00 -4.14
N PRO A 400 -23.02 -16.78 -4.64
CA PRO A 400 -22.61 -15.46 -5.12
C PRO A 400 -23.53 -14.96 -6.24
N ARG A 401 -23.87 -13.68 -6.17
CA ARG A 401 -24.77 -13.05 -7.14
C ARG A 401 -24.07 -11.91 -7.86
N VAL A 402 -24.44 -11.72 -9.10
CA VAL A 402 -24.06 -10.52 -9.85
C VAL A 402 -25.19 -9.50 -9.78
N GLN A 403 -24.86 -8.24 -9.53
CA GLN A 403 -25.79 -7.11 -9.61
C GLN A 403 -25.62 -6.43 -10.96
N LEU A 404 -26.72 -6.27 -11.68
CA LEU A 404 -26.80 -5.67 -13.00
C LEU A 404 -27.85 -4.57 -12.95
N ASP A 405 -27.43 -3.32 -12.73
CA ASP A 405 -28.36 -2.22 -12.54
C ASP A 405 -29.35 -2.51 -11.39
N CYS A 406 -30.64 -2.73 -11.67
CA CYS A 406 -31.67 -2.99 -10.66
C CYS A 406 -32.00 -4.48 -10.44
N ARG A 407 -31.29 -5.42 -11.09
CA ARG A 407 -31.55 -6.87 -10.98
C ARG A 407 -30.33 -7.63 -10.47
N THR A 408 -30.58 -8.77 -9.83
CA THR A 408 -29.53 -9.71 -9.40
C THR A 408 -29.82 -11.11 -9.90
N GLU A 409 -28.76 -11.83 -10.26
CA GLU A 409 -28.84 -13.25 -10.64
C GLU A 409 -27.61 -14.03 -10.14
N PRO A 410 -27.62 -15.36 -10.07
CA PRO A 410 -26.44 -16.14 -9.69
C PRO A 410 -25.25 -15.86 -10.61
N LEU A 411 -24.09 -15.59 -10.01
CA LEU A 411 -22.88 -15.22 -10.76
C LEU A 411 -22.44 -16.29 -11.75
N GLU A 412 -22.47 -17.58 -11.35
CA GLU A 412 -22.09 -18.70 -12.22
C GLU A 412 -22.98 -18.77 -13.47
N THR A 413 -24.29 -18.56 -13.31
CA THR A 413 -25.26 -18.58 -14.42
C THR A 413 -25.04 -17.40 -15.37
N TRP A 414 -24.89 -16.20 -14.81
CA TRP A 414 -24.59 -14.99 -15.59
C TRP A 414 -23.30 -15.16 -16.39
N LEU A 415 -22.22 -15.63 -15.74
CA LEU A 415 -20.91 -15.79 -16.36
C LEU A 415 -20.97 -16.76 -17.54
N ALA A 416 -21.63 -17.91 -17.38
CA ALA A 416 -21.80 -18.86 -18.46
C ALA A 416 -22.56 -18.25 -19.65
N THR A 417 -23.61 -17.48 -19.37
CA THR A 417 -24.41 -16.78 -20.40
C THR A 417 -23.58 -15.72 -21.12
N ALA A 418 -22.81 -14.92 -20.35
CA ALA A 418 -21.96 -13.85 -20.88
C ALA A 418 -20.85 -14.40 -21.79
N ILE A 419 -20.24 -15.54 -21.41
CA ILE A 419 -19.21 -16.21 -22.21
C ILE A 419 -19.80 -16.81 -23.49
N ALA A 420 -21.04 -17.28 -23.46
CA ALA A 420 -21.72 -17.81 -24.65
C ALA A 420 -22.09 -16.71 -25.67
N GLN A 421 -22.13 -15.44 -25.27
CA GLN A 421 -22.45 -14.29 -26.11
C GLN A 421 -21.20 -13.77 -26.83
N CYS A 422 -20.96 -14.18 -28.06
CA CYS A 422 -19.78 -13.85 -28.84
C CYS A 422 -19.90 -12.57 -29.70
N ASN A 423 -20.96 -11.79 -29.59
CA ASN A 423 -21.17 -10.63 -30.45
C ASN A 423 -20.51 -9.37 -29.90
N PRO A 424 -19.62 -8.72 -30.67
CA PRO A 424 -19.11 -7.41 -30.30
C PRO A 424 -20.29 -6.40 -30.32
N THR A 425 -20.40 -5.61 -29.26
CA THR A 425 -21.52 -4.70 -29.04
C THR A 425 -21.33 -3.32 -29.68
N VAL A 426 -20.18 -3.05 -30.33
CA VAL A 426 -19.81 -1.68 -30.78
C VAL A 426 -19.29 -1.71 -32.22
N SER A 427 -19.81 -0.80 -33.05
CA SER A 427 -19.33 -0.60 -34.41
C SER A 427 -18.16 0.38 -34.46
N ARG A 428 -17.32 0.31 -35.49
CA ARG A 428 -16.21 1.26 -35.70
C ARG A 428 -16.67 2.71 -35.84
N THR A 429 -17.87 2.94 -36.35
CA THR A 429 -18.43 4.30 -36.45
C THR A 429 -18.68 4.93 -35.08
N GLN A 430 -19.05 4.14 -34.09
CA GLN A 430 -19.24 4.61 -32.71
C GLN A 430 -17.91 5.01 -32.04
N LEU A 431 -16.79 4.47 -32.51
CA LEU A 431 -15.46 4.81 -32.01
C LEU A 431 -14.84 6.05 -32.69
N ALA A 432 -15.53 6.68 -33.64
CA ALA A 432 -15.00 7.83 -34.39
C ALA A 432 -14.58 9.00 -33.47
N ALA A 433 -15.31 9.22 -32.35
CA ALA A 433 -14.97 10.24 -31.36
C ALA A 433 -13.61 10.05 -30.67
N TYR A 434 -13.07 8.83 -30.73
CA TYR A 434 -11.77 8.46 -30.17
C TYR A 434 -10.72 8.18 -31.25
N SER A 435 -11.01 8.55 -32.49
CA SER A 435 -10.07 8.37 -33.60
C SER A 435 -8.86 9.31 -33.46
N PRO A 436 -7.70 8.97 -34.07
CA PRO A 436 -6.56 9.86 -34.15
C PRO A 436 -6.90 11.24 -34.74
N ALA A 437 -7.81 11.29 -35.74
CA ALA A 437 -8.27 12.55 -36.34
C ALA A 437 -9.07 13.41 -35.36
N ALA A 438 -10.00 12.81 -34.59
CA ALA A 438 -10.74 13.54 -33.55
C ALA A 438 -9.82 14.03 -32.42
N TYR A 439 -8.79 13.27 -32.08
CA TYR A 439 -7.79 13.69 -31.12
C TYR A 439 -6.95 14.87 -31.66
N GLN A 440 -6.52 14.80 -32.92
CA GLN A 440 -5.80 15.88 -33.60
C GLN A 440 -6.61 17.19 -33.58
N GLU A 441 -7.89 17.15 -33.92
CA GLU A 441 -8.78 18.31 -33.90
C GLU A 441 -8.84 18.93 -32.50
N LYS A 442 -9.05 18.10 -31.46
CA LYS A 442 -9.14 18.58 -30.07
C LYS A 442 -7.84 19.18 -29.55
N ILE A 443 -6.68 18.53 -29.79
CA ILE A 443 -5.40 19.02 -29.29
C ILE A 443 -4.97 20.31 -30.02
N THR A 444 -5.23 20.43 -31.32
CA THR A 444 -4.93 21.65 -32.08
C THR A 444 -5.86 22.79 -31.68
N THR A 445 -7.15 22.52 -31.41
CA THR A 445 -8.11 23.51 -30.85
C THR A 445 -7.63 24.03 -29.50
N LEU A 446 -7.19 23.13 -28.60
CA LEU A 446 -6.61 23.50 -27.30
C LEU A 446 -5.39 24.41 -27.46
N TYR A 447 -4.47 24.07 -28.36
CA TYR A 447 -3.26 24.84 -28.59
C TYR A 447 -3.60 26.21 -29.22
N SER A 448 -4.54 26.26 -30.17
CA SER A 448 -5.04 27.50 -30.74
C SER A 448 -5.62 28.42 -29.67
N HIS A 449 -6.50 27.89 -28.85
CA HIS A 449 -7.06 28.64 -27.72
C HIS A 449 -5.94 29.26 -26.88
N LEU A 450 -4.95 28.46 -26.49
CA LEU A 450 -3.86 28.86 -25.60
C LEU A 450 -2.95 29.94 -26.21
N THR A 451 -2.71 29.92 -27.54
CA THR A 451 -1.87 30.92 -28.21
C THR A 451 -2.49 32.31 -28.21
N HIS A 452 -3.81 32.43 -28.18
CA HIS A 452 -4.54 33.70 -28.17
C HIS A 452 -4.77 34.28 -26.77
N GLN A 453 -4.39 33.53 -25.71
CA GLN A 453 -4.62 34.00 -24.34
C GLN A 453 -3.65 35.11 -23.92
N PRO A 454 -4.15 36.16 -23.26
CA PRO A 454 -3.32 37.22 -22.70
C PRO A 454 -2.49 36.72 -21.51
N SER A 455 -1.48 37.45 -21.12
CA SER A 455 -0.85 37.27 -19.82
C SER A 455 -1.82 37.66 -18.71
N GLY A 456 -1.78 36.95 -17.60
CA GLY A 456 -2.63 37.25 -16.45
C GLY A 456 -2.00 36.72 -15.16
N PRO A 457 -2.52 37.11 -14.00
CA PRO A 457 -2.01 36.66 -12.72
C PRO A 457 -2.21 35.16 -12.54
N ILE A 458 -1.21 34.51 -11.97
CA ILE A 458 -1.29 33.09 -11.61
C ILE A 458 -2.06 32.98 -10.30
N ARG A 459 -3.00 32.06 -10.25
CA ARG A 459 -3.78 31.67 -9.08
C ARG A 459 -3.67 30.17 -8.87
N HIS A 460 -4.15 29.67 -7.73
CA HIS A 460 -4.09 28.25 -7.38
C HIS A 460 -5.48 27.73 -7.05
N LEU A 461 -5.74 26.49 -7.45
CA LEU A 461 -6.96 25.79 -7.10
C LEU A 461 -6.94 25.40 -5.61
N ALA A 462 -8.15 25.21 -5.08
CA ALA A 462 -8.33 24.66 -3.73
C ALA A 462 -8.00 23.15 -3.71
N THR A 463 -6.73 22.82 -3.51
CA THR A 463 -6.26 21.40 -3.50
C THR A 463 -7.03 20.55 -2.50
N GLY A 464 -7.49 21.13 -1.38
CA GLY A 464 -8.32 20.47 -0.38
C GLY A 464 -9.68 19.99 -0.93
N GLU A 465 -10.30 20.74 -1.84
CA GLU A 465 -11.56 20.36 -2.49
C GLU A 465 -11.37 19.18 -3.44
N ILE A 466 -10.28 19.19 -4.22
CA ILE A 466 -9.93 18.08 -5.13
C ILE A 466 -9.72 16.80 -4.33
N LEU A 467 -8.96 16.86 -3.23
CA LEU A 467 -8.76 15.71 -2.35
C LEU A 467 -10.07 15.24 -1.71
N SER A 468 -10.90 16.16 -1.21
CA SER A 468 -12.16 15.84 -0.53
C SER A 468 -13.13 15.09 -1.44
N ALA A 469 -13.13 15.39 -2.75
CA ALA A 469 -13.94 14.68 -3.74
C ALA A 469 -13.56 13.18 -3.88
N HIS A 470 -12.37 12.80 -3.43
CA HIS A 470 -11.85 11.42 -3.49
C HIS A 470 -11.76 10.71 -2.12
N LEU A 471 -12.06 11.42 -1.02
CA LEU A 471 -11.98 10.86 0.34
C LEU A 471 -13.36 10.73 1.00
N THR A 472 -14.41 10.50 0.23
CA THR A 472 -15.73 10.23 0.77
C THR A 472 -15.84 8.75 1.24
N PRO A 473 -16.74 8.43 2.19
CA PRO A 473 -16.99 7.05 2.58
C PRO A 473 -17.35 6.13 1.40
N GLU A 474 -18.10 6.64 0.43
CA GLU A 474 -18.54 5.92 -0.78
C GLU A 474 -17.39 5.66 -1.76
N SER A 475 -16.35 6.51 -1.74
CA SER A 475 -15.16 6.35 -2.57
C SER A 475 -14.13 5.38 -1.98
N PHE A 476 -14.32 4.95 -0.72
CA PHE A 476 -13.41 4.01 -0.08
C PHE A 476 -13.39 2.66 -0.79
N HIS A 477 -12.19 2.18 -1.05
CA HIS A 477 -11.98 0.84 -1.62
C HIS A 477 -10.69 0.23 -1.07
N PHE A 478 -10.77 -0.99 -0.52
CA PHE A 478 -9.60 -1.69 0.05
C PHE A 478 -8.44 -1.78 -0.95
N LEU A 479 -8.72 -2.07 -2.20
CA LEU A 479 -7.68 -2.24 -3.22
C LEU A 479 -7.04 -0.93 -3.70
N LEU A 480 -7.59 0.22 -3.30
CA LEU A 480 -7.02 1.56 -3.53
C LEU A 480 -6.29 2.09 -2.29
N SER A 481 -6.39 1.40 -1.17
CA SER A 481 -5.71 1.77 0.07
C SER A 481 -4.19 1.59 -0.05
N ALA A 482 -3.44 2.41 0.70
CA ALA A 482 -2.00 2.26 0.82
C ALA A 482 -1.66 0.85 1.31
N LEU A 483 -0.78 0.17 0.58
CA LEU A 483 -0.17 -1.06 1.10
C LEU A 483 0.64 -0.73 2.36
N PRO A 484 0.77 -1.65 3.31
CA PRO A 484 1.79 -1.52 4.34
C PRO A 484 3.09 -1.17 3.63
N THR A 485 3.74 -0.08 4.03
CA THR A 485 5.10 0.17 3.57
C THR A 485 5.89 -1.08 3.93
N PRO A 486 6.49 -1.81 2.98
CA PRO A 486 7.39 -2.88 3.37
C PRO A 486 8.39 -2.21 4.31
N ALA A 487 8.51 -2.74 5.53
CA ALA A 487 9.63 -2.37 6.38
C ALA A 487 10.87 -2.48 5.49
N PRO A 488 11.80 -1.52 5.55
CA PRO A 488 13.02 -1.63 4.78
C PRO A 488 13.52 -3.05 4.98
N THR A 489 13.88 -3.76 3.92
CA THR A 489 14.39 -5.14 3.95
C THR A 489 15.75 -5.11 4.65
N LEU A 490 15.73 -4.84 5.93
CA LEU A 490 16.87 -5.02 6.80
C LEU A 490 16.90 -6.51 7.10
N LYS A 491 17.90 -7.16 6.59
CA LYS A 491 18.19 -8.54 6.98
C LYS A 491 18.72 -8.48 8.41
N PHE A 492 17.95 -9.03 9.33
CA PHE A 492 18.37 -9.18 10.69
C PHE A 492 19.01 -10.56 10.88
N SER A 493 20.20 -10.55 11.47
CA SER A 493 20.91 -11.77 11.88
C SER A 493 20.47 -12.23 13.28
N ALA A 494 19.98 -11.30 14.10
CA ALA A 494 19.44 -11.59 15.44
C ALA A 494 18.23 -10.70 15.79
N VAL A 495 17.40 -11.21 16.71
CA VAL A 495 16.33 -10.45 17.39
C VAL A 495 16.49 -10.63 18.89
N ILE A 496 16.62 -9.54 19.62
CA ILE A 496 16.67 -9.50 21.07
C ILE A 496 15.34 -8.93 21.58
N LEU A 497 14.72 -9.59 22.54
CA LEU A 497 13.41 -9.27 23.05
C LEU A 497 13.42 -8.95 24.55
N ASP A 498 12.64 -7.95 24.93
CA ASP A 498 12.17 -7.82 26.27
C ASP A 498 11.06 -8.84 26.56
N ILE A 499 10.77 -9.10 27.85
CA ILE A 499 9.78 -10.11 28.27
C ILE A 499 8.46 -9.44 28.69
N TYR A 500 8.48 -8.66 29.76
CA TYR A 500 7.26 -8.13 30.37
C TYR A 500 6.70 -6.94 29.57
N GLY A 501 5.41 -7.04 29.21
CA GLY A 501 4.79 -6.06 28.30
C GLY A 501 5.07 -6.30 26.82
N THR A 502 5.99 -7.22 26.50
CA THR A 502 6.42 -7.56 25.14
C THR A 502 6.03 -9.01 24.78
N LEU A 503 6.60 -10.00 25.45
CA LEU A 503 6.26 -11.42 25.25
C LEU A 503 5.20 -11.92 26.23
N LEU A 504 5.18 -11.34 27.43
CA LEU A 504 4.21 -11.63 28.50
C LEU A 504 3.37 -10.38 28.80
N ASP A 505 2.07 -10.57 28.88
CA ASP A 505 1.14 -9.59 29.44
C ASP A 505 1.12 -9.74 30.96
N ALA A 506 1.63 -8.74 31.64
CA ALA A 506 1.74 -8.69 33.09
C ALA A 506 1.42 -7.28 33.61
N PRO A 507 0.99 -7.13 34.86
CA PRO A 507 0.86 -5.83 35.49
C PRO A 507 2.20 -5.05 35.43
N PRO A 508 2.16 -3.71 35.48
CA PRO A 508 3.39 -2.91 35.57
C PRO A 508 4.28 -3.40 36.72
N GLY A 509 5.54 -3.69 36.41
CA GLY A 509 6.50 -4.22 37.38
C GLY A 509 6.87 -3.22 38.47
N GLY A 510 7.49 -3.77 39.52
CA GLY A 510 8.05 -3.04 40.65
C GLY A 510 7.42 -3.49 41.97
N VAL A 511 8.30 -3.74 42.92
CA VAL A 511 7.89 -4.14 44.29
C VAL A 511 7.32 -2.92 45.00
N LYS A 512 6.03 -2.89 45.24
CA LYS A 512 5.31 -1.87 46.02
C LYS A 512 4.51 -2.54 47.15
N PRO A 513 4.33 -1.86 48.30
CA PRO A 513 3.42 -2.37 49.32
C PRO A 513 2.03 -2.62 48.71
N ASP A 514 1.52 -3.85 48.90
CA ASP A 514 0.21 -4.25 48.40
C ASP A 514 -0.56 -5.03 49.53
N PRO A 515 -1.26 -4.29 50.39
CA PRO A 515 -2.01 -4.89 51.50
C PRO A 515 -3.09 -5.87 51.05
N LEU A 516 -3.57 -5.77 49.77
CA LEU A 516 -4.60 -6.65 49.24
C LEU A 516 -4.05 -8.05 48.92
N THR A 517 -2.81 -8.12 48.47
CA THR A 517 -2.12 -9.37 48.13
C THR A 517 -1.44 -10.02 49.34
N ASP A 518 -1.10 -9.25 50.38
CA ASP A 518 -0.41 -9.74 51.58
C ASP A 518 -1.04 -11.00 52.25
N PRO A 519 -2.39 -11.15 52.35
CA PRO A 519 -2.97 -12.37 52.87
C PRO A 519 -2.61 -13.63 52.09
N VAL A 520 -2.59 -13.52 50.75
CA VAL A 520 -2.23 -14.62 49.84
C VAL A 520 -0.72 -14.93 49.95
N LEU A 521 0.12 -13.92 49.98
CA LEU A 521 1.57 -14.10 50.14
C LEU A 521 1.90 -14.79 51.47
N ARG A 522 1.21 -14.43 52.56
CA ARG A 522 1.39 -15.09 53.87
C ARG A 522 0.97 -16.55 53.84
N GLU A 523 -0.09 -16.91 53.12
CA GLU A 523 -0.52 -18.30 52.98
C GLU A 523 0.54 -19.12 52.24
N ILE A 524 1.03 -18.63 51.10
CA ILE A 524 2.11 -19.26 50.33
C ILE A 524 3.35 -19.46 51.21
N LEU A 525 3.77 -18.45 51.95
CA LEU A 525 4.91 -18.55 52.87
C LEU A 525 4.72 -19.68 53.92
N ARG A 526 3.52 -19.85 54.45
CA ARG A 526 3.20 -20.96 55.39
C ARG A 526 3.22 -22.32 54.70
N GLU A 527 2.70 -22.42 53.48
CA GLU A 527 2.73 -23.66 52.69
C GLU A 527 4.17 -24.14 52.48
N PHE A 528 5.09 -23.18 52.30
CA PHE A 528 6.54 -23.46 52.18
C PHE A 528 7.22 -23.64 53.55
N GLY A 529 6.46 -23.67 54.66
CA GLY A 529 6.99 -23.93 55.99
C GLY A 529 7.66 -22.74 56.69
N HIS A 530 7.40 -21.53 56.20
CA HIS A 530 7.99 -20.31 56.78
C HIS A 530 7.00 -19.55 57.66
N THR A 531 7.54 -18.80 58.65
CA THR A 531 6.75 -17.86 59.44
C THR A 531 6.68 -16.54 58.64
N PRO A 532 5.49 -16.15 58.12
CA PRO A 532 5.40 -14.97 57.31
C PRO A 532 5.48 -13.69 58.13
N PRO A 533 6.11 -12.62 57.64
CA PRO A 533 6.01 -11.29 58.21
C PRO A 533 4.53 -10.79 58.16
N LEU A 534 4.22 -9.76 58.94
CA LEU A 534 2.86 -9.21 59.01
C LEU A 534 2.39 -8.69 57.65
N SER A 535 3.28 -8.04 56.93
CA SER A 535 3.05 -7.50 55.58
C SER A 535 4.23 -7.85 54.65
N PRO A 536 4.20 -9.01 53.98
CA PRO A 536 5.25 -9.51 53.13
C PRO A 536 5.64 -8.51 52.02
N SER A 537 4.64 -7.85 51.40
CA SER A 537 4.87 -6.87 50.33
C SER A 537 5.65 -5.62 50.83
N THR A 538 5.31 -5.14 52.04
CA THR A 538 5.98 -3.99 52.66
C THR A 538 7.42 -4.33 53.06
N GLU A 539 7.65 -5.50 53.63
CA GLU A 539 8.98 -5.96 54.01
C GLU A 539 9.90 -6.12 52.78
N LEU A 540 9.39 -6.74 51.71
CA LEU A 540 10.14 -6.89 50.49
C LEU A 540 10.45 -5.52 49.88
N HIS A 541 9.47 -4.60 49.81
CA HIS A 541 9.71 -3.23 49.34
C HIS A 541 10.79 -2.51 50.15
N ALA A 542 10.72 -2.60 51.48
CA ALA A 542 11.71 -2.02 52.38
C ALA A 542 13.11 -2.63 52.18
N ALA A 543 13.19 -3.94 51.97
CA ALA A 543 14.45 -4.62 51.64
C ALA A 543 15.03 -4.15 50.29
N VAL A 544 14.22 -4.05 49.24
CA VAL A 544 14.65 -3.49 47.95
C VAL A 544 15.21 -2.10 48.11
N LEU A 545 14.51 -1.21 48.81
CA LEU A 545 14.97 0.18 49.03
C LEU A 545 16.31 0.26 49.78
N ARG A 546 16.48 -0.59 50.83
CA ARG A 546 17.76 -0.66 51.59
C ARG A 546 18.94 -1.06 50.67
N HIS A 547 18.75 -2.09 49.87
CA HIS A 547 19.78 -2.60 49.00
C HIS A 547 20.07 -1.62 47.85
N HIS A 548 19.03 -0.99 47.27
CA HIS A 548 19.24 0.06 46.25
C HIS A 548 20.02 1.23 46.79
N ALA A 549 19.72 1.68 48.04
CA ALA A 549 20.44 2.76 48.70
C ALA A 549 21.91 2.43 49.00
N ALA A 550 22.25 1.15 49.18
CA ALA A 550 23.60 0.69 49.41
C ALA A 550 24.39 0.41 48.12
N SER A 551 23.73 0.37 46.99
CA SER A 551 24.35 0.10 45.70
C SER A 551 25.03 1.34 45.12
N LEU A 552 26.19 1.14 44.46
CA LEU A 552 26.89 2.19 43.68
C LEU A 552 26.40 2.26 42.21
N ALA A 553 25.59 1.33 41.78
CA ALA A 553 25.06 1.31 40.41
C ALA A 553 24.02 2.40 40.22
N ALA A 554 24.04 3.06 39.06
CA ALA A 554 23.03 4.06 38.70
C ALA A 554 21.61 3.49 38.58
N PHE A 555 21.50 2.23 38.17
CA PHE A 555 20.26 1.47 38.02
C PHE A 555 20.43 0.12 38.71
N PRO A 556 20.39 0.06 40.05
CA PRO A 556 20.61 -1.16 40.78
C PRO A 556 19.48 -2.16 40.59
N GLU A 557 19.83 -3.42 40.46
CA GLU A 557 18.91 -4.56 40.45
C GLU A 557 19.32 -5.55 41.53
N ILE A 558 18.37 -6.26 42.09
CA ILE A 558 18.61 -7.22 43.16
C ILE A 558 17.97 -8.55 42.84
N ASP A 559 18.67 -9.61 43.20
CA ASP A 559 18.16 -10.96 43.15
C ASP A 559 17.15 -11.22 44.31
N LEU A 560 15.91 -11.49 43.98
CA LEU A 560 14.84 -11.79 44.98
C LEU A 560 15.23 -12.96 45.88
N ARG A 561 16.11 -13.88 45.46
CA ARG A 561 16.58 -14.99 46.31
C ARG A 561 17.37 -14.46 47.55
N ILE A 562 18.12 -13.39 47.33
CA ILE A 562 18.86 -12.75 48.43
C ILE A 562 17.89 -12.09 49.40
N LEU A 563 16.91 -11.34 48.90
CA LEU A 563 15.95 -10.61 49.72
C LEU A 563 15.06 -11.54 50.54
N TRP A 564 14.52 -12.59 49.92
CA TRP A 564 13.66 -13.53 50.65
C TRP A 564 14.43 -14.34 51.68
N ARG A 565 15.72 -14.70 51.46
CA ARG A 565 16.57 -15.30 52.50
C ARG A 565 16.80 -14.34 53.65
N GLU A 566 17.01 -13.06 53.39
CA GLU A 566 17.15 -12.02 54.43
C GLU A 566 15.85 -11.87 55.26
N ILE A 567 14.70 -11.67 54.57
CA ILE A 567 13.40 -11.44 55.22
C ILE A 567 12.99 -12.65 56.07
N LEU A 568 13.27 -13.83 55.61
CA LEU A 568 12.88 -15.08 56.31
C LEU A 568 13.99 -15.65 57.20
N ALA A 569 15.12 -14.95 57.33
CA ALA A 569 16.28 -15.37 58.12
C ALA A 569 16.76 -16.80 57.79
N LEU A 570 16.86 -17.12 56.50
CA LEU A 570 17.30 -18.44 56.00
C LEU A 570 18.80 -18.56 55.90
N GLU A 571 19.31 -19.80 56.02
CA GLU A 571 20.75 -20.05 55.84
C GLU A 571 21.22 -19.72 54.44
N PRO A 572 22.47 -19.21 54.29
CA PRO A 572 23.07 -18.98 53.00
C PRO A 572 23.09 -20.24 52.13
N GLY A 573 22.55 -20.13 50.88
CA GLY A 573 22.48 -21.27 49.98
C GLY A 573 21.15 -22.05 49.98
N THR A 574 20.19 -21.68 50.87
CA THR A 574 18.82 -22.23 50.79
C THR A 574 18.21 -21.93 49.44
N ASP A 575 17.69 -22.96 48.75
CA ASP A 575 16.98 -22.78 47.52
C ASP A 575 15.61 -22.12 47.76
N THR A 576 15.44 -20.93 47.26
CA THR A 576 14.21 -20.14 47.39
C THR A 576 13.52 -19.95 46.03
N GLU A 577 14.00 -20.52 44.96
CA GLU A 577 13.38 -20.37 43.61
C GLU A 577 11.93 -20.86 43.56
N PRO A 578 11.60 -22.04 44.06
CA PRO A 578 10.20 -22.50 44.05
C PRO A 578 9.25 -21.61 44.87
N LEU A 579 9.73 -21.05 45.96
CA LEU A 579 8.98 -20.09 46.79
C LEU A 579 8.75 -18.78 46.02
N ILE A 580 9.79 -18.26 45.38
CA ILE A 580 9.70 -17.01 44.57
C ILE A 580 8.74 -17.21 43.40
N GLU A 581 8.81 -18.35 42.75
CA GLU A 581 7.90 -18.65 41.63
C GLU A 581 6.42 -18.63 42.11
N ALA A 582 6.12 -19.23 43.27
CA ALA A 582 4.77 -19.23 43.83
C ALA A 582 4.31 -17.81 44.23
N LEU A 583 5.19 -17.04 44.91
CA LEU A 583 4.90 -15.67 45.31
C LEU A 583 4.67 -14.74 44.12
N GLU A 584 5.54 -14.78 43.10
CA GLU A 584 5.42 -13.99 41.91
C GLU A 584 4.19 -14.36 41.07
N ALA A 585 3.87 -15.64 40.94
CA ALA A 585 2.66 -16.09 40.26
C ALA A 585 1.37 -15.54 40.89
N ALA A 586 1.37 -15.36 42.20
CA ALA A 586 0.21 -14.80 42.94
C ALA A 586 0.19 -13.28 42.89
N TRP A 587 1.35 -12.62 42.91
CA TRP A 587 1.50 -11.16 42.99
C TRP A 587 1.49 -10.51 41.60
N HIS A 588 2.26 -11.07 40.66
CA HIS A 588 2.42 -10.54 39.30
C HIS A 588 2.05 -11.62 38.26
N PRO A 589 0.77 -12.03 38.18
CA PRO A 589 0.37 -13.07 37.25
C PRO A 589 0.64 -12.62 35.80
N ALA A 590 1.44 -13.41 35.10
CA ALA A 590 1.81 -13.15 33.74
C ALA A 590 1.15 -14.15 32.77
N LYS A 591 0.73 -13.68 31.61
CA LYS A 591 0.14 -14.51 30.55
C LYS A 591 0.89 -14.29 29.23
N PRO A 592 0.99 -15.29 28.36
CA PRO A 592 1.57 -15.09 27.03
C PRO A 592 0.85 -13.99 26.26
N MET A 593 1.62 -13.07 25.66
CA MET A 593 1.07 -12.03 24.77
C MET A 593 0.42 -12.68 23.54
N PRO A 594 -0.79 -12.25 23.14
CA PRO A 594 -1.47 -12.80 21.97
C PRO A 594 -0.59 -12.78 20.71
N GLY A 595 -0.44 -13.94 20.07
CA GLY A 595 0.37 -14.11 18.87
C GLY A 595 1.90 -14.25 19.08
N ALA A 596 2.44 -13.99 20.28
CA ALA A 596 3.88 -14.04 20.55
C ALA A 596 4.47 -15.43 20.24
N ALA A 597 3.83 -16.51 20.69
CA ALA A 597 4.31 -17.86 20.44
C ALA A 597 4.47 -18.17 18.94
N ALA A 598 3.48 -17.82 18.14
CA ALA A 598 3.52 -18.01 16.69
C ALA A 598 4.60 -17.14 16.02
N ALA A 599 4.79 -15.91 16.52
CA ALA A 599 5.83 -15.00 16.00
C ALA A 599 7.23 -15.54 16.30
N ILE A 600 7.52 -15.96 17.55
CA ILE A 600 8.79 -16.53 17.95
C ILE A 600 9.12 -17.80 17.16
N GLN A 601 8.14 -18.70 16.97
CA GLN A 601 8.32 -19.89 16.15
C GLN A 601 8.64 -19.56 14.67
N ARG A 602 8.00 -18.53 14.11
CA ARG A 602 8.33 -18.09 12.74
C ARG A 602 9.75 -17.55 12.62
N LEU A 603 10.15 -16.67 13.57
CA LEU A 603 11.50 -16.12 13.61
C LEU A 603 12.55 -17.23 13.75
N ALA A 604 12.35 -18.21 14.64
CA ALA A 604 13.27 -19.33 14.81
C ALA A 604 13.40 -20.17 13.52
N ARG A 605 12.28 -20.43 12.83
CA ARG A 605 12.30 -21.18 11.54
C ARG A 605 13.01 -20.44 10.42
N SER A 606 13.12 -19.13 10.47
CA SER A 606 13.86 -18.31 9.50
C SER A 606 15.37 -18.26 9.77
N GLY A 607 15.87 -18.99 10.77
CA GLY A 607 17.31 -19.06 11.06
C GLY A 607 17.88 -17.84 11.76
N ILE A 608 17.01 -16.93 12.26
CA ILE A 608 17.40 -15.74 13.02
C ILE A 608 17.77 -16.17 14.44
N SER A 609 18.90 -15.68 14.97
CA SER A 609 19.31 -15.90 16.36
C SER A 609 18.37 -15.12 17.30
N LEU A 610 17.76 -15.82 18.26
CA LEU A 610 16.87 -15.19 19.24
C LEU A 610 17.54 -15.05 20.60
N GLY A 611 17.38 -13.89 21.23
CA GLY A 611 17.90 -13.60 22.56
C GLY A 611 16.90 -12.80 23.41
N ILE A 612 17.22 -12.66 24.68
CA ILE A 612 16.45 -11.92 25.68
C ILE A 612 17.35 -10.90 26.37
N LEU A 613 16.84 -9.67 26.57
CA LEU A 613 17.41 -8.69 27.51
C LEU A 613 16.24 -8.05 28.25
N SER A 614 16.06 -8.41 29.52
CA SER A 614 14.89 -8.00 30.30
C SER A 614 15.23 -7.70 31.75
N ASN A 615 14.54 -6.73 32.35
CA ASN A 615 14.46 -6.59 33.78
C ASN A 615 13.61 -7.72 34.32
N ALA A 616 14.26 -8.69 34.98
CA ALA A 616 13.65 -9.98 35.27
C ALA A 616 14.30 -10.67 36.46
N GLN A 617 13.62 -11.65 37.04
CA GLN A 617 14.04 -12.44 38.18
C GLN A 617 14.25 -13.94 37.82
N CYS A 618 14.68 -14.74 38.77
CA CYS A 618 15.04 -16.15 38.55
C CYS A 618 13.91 -17.01 37.98
N ASN A 619 12.67 -16.74 38.34
CA ASN A 619 11.48 -17.46 37.88
C ASN A 619 10.99 -17.03 36.48
N THR A 620 11.47 -15.90 35.95
CA THR A 620 10.88 -15.25 34.74
C THR A 620 10.90 -16.17 33.52
N LEU A 621 11.97 -16.91 33.29
CA LEU A 621 12.06 -17.84 32.15
C LEU A 621 11.03 -18.98 32.23
N ASN A 622 10.63 -19.40 33.46
CA ASN A 622 9.60 -20.42 33.63
C ASN A 622 8.24 -19.93 33.15
N SER A 623 7.96 -18.63 33.30
CA SER A 623 6.72 -17.98 32.83
C SER A 623 6.58 -17.98 31.31
N LEU A 624 7.67 -18.13 30.54
CA LEU A 624 7.66 -18.27 29.09
C LEU A 624 7.25 -19.68 28.63
N GLY A 625 7.24 -20.68 29.54
CA GLY A 625 6.93 -22.08 29.21
C GLY A 625 7.86 -22.61 28.11
N GLY A 626 7.32 -23.32 27.12
CA GLY A 626 8.08 -23.87 26.00
C GLY A 626 8.69 -22.82 25.06
N LEU A 627 8.37 -21.54 25.21
CA LEU A 627 9.00 -20.49 24.37
C LEU A 627 10.46 -20.26 24.75
N LYS A 628 10.87 -20.53 25.99
CA LYS A 628 12.25 -20.34 26.46
C LYS A 628 13.27 -21.12 25.60
N ASP A 629 12.88 -22.26 25.04
CA ASP A 629 13.74 -23.16 24.29
C ASP A 629 14.17 -22.58 22.91
N PHE A 630 13.50 -21.52 22.46
CA PHE A 630 13.88 -20.83 21.21
C PHE A 630 14.96 -19.77 21.42
N PHE A 631 15.28 -19.39 22.65
CA PHE A 631 16.28 -18.37 22.94
C PHE A 631 17.63 -18.99 23.24
N ALA A 632 18.68 -18.43 22.62
CA ALA A 632 20.05 -18.88 22.85
C ALA A 632 20.47 -18.52 24.29
N PRO A 633 20.94 -19.47 25.12
CA PRO A 633 21.34 -19.18 26.50
C PRO A 633 22.39 -18.06 26.61
N GLU A 634 23.35 -18.03 25.69
CA GLU A 634 24.39 -17.02 25.65
C GLU A 634 23.90 -15.63 25.20
N LEU A 635 22.71 -15.54 24.56
CA LEU A 635 22.03 -14.29 24.24
C LEU A 635 20.86 -14.01 25.20
N THR A 636 20.80 -14.68 26.34
CA THR A 636 19.83 -14.42 27.40
C THR A 636 20.49 -13.65 28.52
N LEU A 637 19.99 -12.43 28.77
CA LEU A 637 20.50 -11.47 29.74
C LEU A 637 19.36 -11.03 30.65
N LEU A 638 19.41 -11.42 31.92
CA LEU A 638 18.43 -11.06 32.92
C LEU A 638 19.07 -10.16 33.99
N SER A 639 18.44 -9.03 34.29
CA SER A 639 19.00 -7.95 35.14
C SER A 639 19.51 -8.44 36.48
N TYR A 640 18.76 -9.36 37.16
CA TYR A 640 19.13 -9.87 38.48
C TYR A 640 20.50 -10.58 38.49
N GLN A 641 20.94 -11.15 37.38
CA GLN A 641 22.22 -11.84 37.26
C GLN A 641 23.40 -10.88 37.20
N HIS A 642 23.13 -9.63 36.86
CA HIS A 642 24.15 -8.59 36.65
C HIS A 642 24.14 -7.53 37.75
N GLY A 643 23.13 -7.52 38.63
CA GLY A 643 22.98 -6.51 39.69
C GLY A 643 22.66 -5.10 39.16
N ILE A 644 22.31 -4.99 37.87
CA ILE A 644 21.93 -3.74 37.23
C ILE A 644 20.70 -3.97 36.33
N ALA A 645 19.84 -2.94 36.27
CA ALA A 645 18.60 -2.97 35.47
C ALA A 645 18.67 -2.07 34.25
N LYS A 646 17.84 -2.33 33.25
CA LYS A 646 17.55 -1.34 32.18
C LYS A 646 17.00 -0.06 32.83
N PRO A 647 17.37 1.13 32.37
CA PRO A 647 18.04 1.44 31.12
C PRO A 647 19.59 1.52 31.19
N SER A 648 20.25 0.78 32.10
CA SER A 648 21.72 0.81 32.17
C SER A 648 22.37 0.51 30.80
N PRO A 649 23.21 1.40 30.26
CA PRO A 649 23.93 1.15 29.01
C PRO A 649 24.80 -0.09 29.02
N GLU A 650 25.29 -0.50 30.20
CA GLU A 650 26.15 -1.67 30.39
C GLU A 650 25.48 -2.96 29.98
N LEU A 651 24.16 -3.12 30.22
CA LEU A 651 23.42 -4.32 29.81
C LEU A 651 23.34 -4.43 28.27
N PHE A 652 23.07 -3.31 27.60
CA PHE A 652 23.00 -3.28 26.15
C PHE A 652 24.37 -3.47 25.50
N GLN A 653 25.44 -2.94 26.09
CA GLN A 653 26.81 -3.17 25.65
C GLN A 653 27.20 -4.64 25.84
N THR A 654 26.88 -5.24 26.98
CA THR A 654 27.11 -6.66 27.24
C THR A 654 26.42 -7.55 26.20
N MET A 655 25.18 -7.22 25.81
CA MET A 655 24.46 -7.92 24.73
C MET A 655 25.16 -7.72 23.39
N ALA A 656 25.61 -6.52 23.07
CA ALA A 656 26.35 -6.22 21.84
C ALA A 656 27.65 -7.04 21.76
N ASP A 657 28.39 -7.16 22.88
CA ASP A 657 29.63 -7.94 22.96
C ASP A 657 29.37 -9.46 22.76
N ARG A 658 28.27 -9.96 23.33
CA ARG A 658 27.87 -11.39 23.13
C ARG A 658 27.50 -11.67 21.69
N LEU A 659 26.79 -10.75 21.03
CA LEU A 659 26.44 -10.83 19.59
C LEU A 659 27.71 -10.75 18.72
N ALA A 660 28.64 -9.86 19.03
CA ALA A 660 29.91 -9.74 18.35
C ALA A 660 30.74 -11.03 18.41
N GLY A 661 30.69 -11.76 19.55
CA GLY A 661 31.28 -13.09 19.69
C GLY A 661 30.70 -14.12 18.73
N ARG A 662 29.54 -13.86 18.13
CA ARG A 662 28.90 -14.70 17.09
C ARG A 662 29.02 -14.10 15.68
N GLY A 663 29.77 -13.03 15.53
CA GLY A 663 29.93 -12.31 14.26
C GLY A 663 28.70 -11.50 13.83
N ILE A 664 27.82 -11.16 14.80
CA ILE A 664 26.61 -10.38 14.55
C ILE A 664 26.81 -8.98 15.10
N SER A 665 26.60 -7.95 14.28
CA SER A 665 26.68 -6.57 14.73
C SER A 665 25.36 -6.06 15.34
N PRO A 666 25.38 -5.04 16.23
CA PRO A 666 24.15 -4.39 16.70
C PRO A 666 23.28 -3.86 15.57
N ALA A 667 23.87 -3.31 14.49
CA ALA A 667 23.14 -2.79 13.33
C ALA A 667 22.36 -3.88 12.54
N GLU A 668 22.77 -5.15 12.65
CA GLU A 668 22.10 -6.32 12.08
C GLU A 668 21.18 -7.01 13.09
N THR A 669 20.96 -6.40 14.26
CA THR A 669 20.15 -6.93 15.34
C THR A 669 18.96 -6.01 15.60
N LEU A 670 17.76 -6.59 15.62
CA LEU A 670 16.55 -5.87 16.03
C LEU A 670 16.29 -6.11 17.52
N TYR A 671 16.29 -5.04 18.30
CA TYR A 671 15.84 -5.06 19.69
C TYR A 671 14.35 -4.70 19.76
N ILE A 672 13.53 -5.52 20.39
CA ILE A 672 12.08 -5.29 20.53
C ILE A 672 11.74 -5.18 22.02
N GLY A 673 11.14 -4.06 22.41
CA GLY A 673 10.61 -3.83 23.75
C GLY A 673 9.42 -2.91 23.73
N ASN A 674 8.77 -2.73 24.89
CA ASN A 674 7.52 -1.95 25.01
C ASN A 674 7.72 -0.58 25.70
N ASP A 675 8.88 -0.30 26.27
CA ASP A 675 9.14 0.94 26.99
C ASP A 675 10.11 1.84 26.20
N PRO A 676 9.68 3.06 25.81
CA PRO A 676 10.53 3.99 25.08
C PRO A 676 11.83 4.35 25.80
N LEU A 677 11.82 4.48 27.15
CA LEU A 677 12.98 4.94 27.93
C LEU A 677 13.86 3.79 28.40
N HIS A 678 13.27 2.66 28.77
CA HIS A 678 14.01 1.52 29.30
C HIS A 678 14.48 0.54 28.21
N ASP A 679 13.82 0.54 27.04
CA ASP A 679 14.13 -0.38 25.95
C ASP A 679 14.74 0.35 24.74
N ILE A 680 13.94 1.26 24.15
CA ILE A 680 14.23 1.79 22.81
C ILE A 680 15.41 2.75 22.82
N LEU A 681 15.40 3.71 23.73
CA LEU A 681 16.46 4.74 23.82
C LEU A 681 17.85 4.14 24.08
N PRO A 682 18.03 3.26 25.09
CA PRO A 682 19.34 2.68 25.36
C PRO A 682 19.76 1.64 24.29
N ALA A 683 18.82 0.89 23.69
CA ALA A 683 19.12 -0.01 22.57
C ALA A 683 19.64 0.77 21.35
N ALA A 684 18.98 1.88 20.99
CA ALA A 684 19.41 2.75 19.90
C ALA A 684 20.81 3.36 20.19
N ALA A 685 21.06 3.78 21.43
CA ALA A 685 22.36 4.32 21.83
C ALA A 685 23.48 3.26 21.73
N ALA A 686 23.18 1.99 21.93
CA ALA A 686 24.13 0.86 21.76
C ALA A 686 24.23 0.39 20.28
N GLY A 687 23.57 1.06 19.34
CA GLY A 687 23.64 0.78 17.90
C GLY A 687 22.69 -0.30 17.38
N PHE A 688 21.76 -0.78 18.20
CA PHE A 688 20.72 -1.70 17.76
C PHE A 688 19.69 -1.01 16.88
N ARG A 689 19.08 -1.76 15.96
CA ARG A 689 17.83 -1.37 15.36
C ARG A 689 16.70 -1.64 16.36
N THR A 690 15.70 -0.77 16.39
CA THR A 690 14.74 -0.75 17.49
C THR A 690 13.30 -0.95 17.01
N GLY A 691 12.55 -1.80 17.71
CA GLY A 691 11.13 -2.03 17.50
C GLY A 691 10.34 -1.75 18.79
N LEU A 692 9.47 -0.75 18.79
CA LEU A 692 8.59 -0.46 19.90
C LEU A 692 7.29 -1.29 19.78
N PHE A 693 7.05 -2.18 20.75
CA PHE A 693 5.83 -2.95 20.87
C PHE A 693 4.77 -2.15 21.63
N THR A 694 3.71 -1.70 20.98
CA THR A 694 2.77 -0.72 21.52
C THR A 694 1.42 -1.28 21.97
N ARG A 695 1.06 -2.50 21.61
CA ARG A 695 -0.29 -3.10 21.77
C ARG A 695 -1.42 -2.30 21.10
N THR A 696 -1.16 -1.09 20.65
CA THR A 696 -2.08 -0.19 19.94
C THR A 696 -1.36 0.43 18.76
N ALA A 697 -2.11 0.86 17.76
CA ALA A 697 -1.54 1.57 16.60
C ALA A 697 -1.14 3.03 16.91
N GLU A 698 -1.43 3.52 18.12
CA GLU A 698 -1.06 4.88 18.50
C GLU A 698 0.45 4.98 18.76
N PRO A 699 1.16 5.89 18.09
CA PRO A 699 2.55 6.15 18.39
C PRO A 699 2.65 6.78 19.78
N VAL A 700 3.31 6.11 20.71
CA VAL A 700 3.73 6.73 21.97
C VAL A 700 4.83 7.72 21.61
N THR A 701 4.43 8.97 21.37
CA THR A 701 5.40 10.07 21.15
C THR A 701 5.94 10.53 22.50
N GLN A 702 7.10 10.03 22.87
CA GLN A 702 7.87 10.57 23.97
C GLN A 702 9.02 11.40 23.38
N ALA A 703 9.17 12.63 23.85
CA ALA A 703 10.18 13.54 23.30
C ALA A 703 11.58 12.91 23.36
N GLY A 704 12.24 12.82 22.20
CA GLY A 704 13.60 12.29 22.07
C GLY A 704 13.73 10.80 21.79
N CYS A 705 12.61 10.03 21.68
CA CYS A 705 12.65 8.62 21.35
C CYS A 705 11.92 8.34 20.04
N THR A 706 12.67 7.93 19.01
CA THR A 706 12.11 7.54 17.70
C THR A 706 12.56 6.10 17.38
N PRO A 707 11.68 5.09 17.55
CA PRO A 707 12.01 3.73 17.18
C PRO A 707 12.10 3.58 15.66
N ASP A 708 12.92 2.63 15.18
CA ASP A 708 12.98 2.32 13.74
C ASP A 708 11.67 1.65 13.26
N PHE A 709 11.01 0.88 14.13
CA PHE A 709 9.76 0.16 13.84
C PHE A 709 8.74 0.33 14.98
N ILE A 710 7.47 0.41 14.63
CA ILE A 710 6.35 0.27 15.57
C ILE A 710 5.70 -1.09 15.32
N ILE A 711 5.55 -1.87 16.37
CA ILE A 711 4.99 -3.23 16.34
C ILE A 711 3.70 -3.22 17.16
N PRO A 712 2.52 -3.03 16.54
CA PRO A 712 1.26 -2.92 17.28
C PRO A 712 0.74 -4.29 17.77
N SER A 713 1.22 -5.39 17.19
CA SER A 713 0.77 -6.74 17.54
C SER A 713 1.78 -7.78 17.03
N TRP A 714 1.84 -8.93 17.72
CA TRP A 714 2.55 -10.11 17.25
C TRP A 714 1.81 -10.84 16.13
N ASN A 715 0.50 -10.59 15.96
CA ASN A 715 -0.27 -11.17 14.86
C ASN A 715 0.21 -10.57 13.52
N GLY A 716 0.65 -11.46 12.62
CA GLY A 716 1.21 -11.03 11.33
C GLY A 716 2.64 -10.49 11.38
N PHE A 717 3.27 -10.38 12.55
CA PHE A 717 4.68 -9.96 12.64
C PHE A 717 5.60 -11.01 12.00
N HIS A 718 6.38 -10.60 11.01
CA HIS A 718 7.41 -11.40 10.35
C HIS A 718 8.51 -10.49 9.85
N LEU A 719 9.74 -10.95 9.93
CA LEU A 719 10.88 -10.33 9.27
C LEU A 719 11.07 -11.04 7.93
N GLN A 720 11.14 -10.27 6.83
CA GLN A 720 11.48 -10.85 5.51
C GLN A 720 12.99 -11.11 5.46
N GLN A 721 13.38 -12.28 4.95
CA GLN A 721 14.78 -12.64 4.68
C GLN A 721 15.36 -11.93 3.46
#